data_50c95c825f158a2977ab9a2645753519
#
_entry.id   50c95c825f158a2977ab9a2645753519
#
_cell.length_a   1.000
_cell.length_b   1.000
_cell.length_c   1.000
_cell.angle_alpha   90.00
_cell.angle_beta   90.00
_cell.angle_gamma   90.00
#
_symmetry.space_group_name_H-M   'P 1'
#
loop_
_entity.id
_entity.type
_entity.pdbx_description
1 polymer ?
#
loop_
_entity_poly.entity_id
_entity_poly.type
_entity_poly.pdbx_seq_one_letter_code
_entity_poly.pdbx_strand_id
1 'polypeptide(L)'
;MVFIGPLCAKKETVKTVIRSWQLPSPTYLADTVPIDTGYLNLPMREPVFDYSISSAWNGSLISPVQSRLYFMRTDLVEDFFGKQYTPYLITPKNVRFYNTNLPFSNVAYKKGFTTYHEENEVNFLFTGNVKRRINLGLQMNYLNAAGHYLNQENKLFNGAVFGSYNGDHYSLQAAFMWARISNFENGGIVNLDDLKGTLEPEDIPVRLKGMSAYRYMSGFVNHYYSITKQREHRDSIEITNNFGEKEMRDTIRIEHVPVITFAHTLDINNSNRRYIEKEAEQDYFANTYRNWSETRDSSDVLTISNTLAVTFEEEFNTLLKFGFIVYAKNECQRFYYPIGVNAIDLPETNNPSDTILNSKMIFQRLDTGRYQWTNNTFVGGSIFKKRGKYLRYSANGDVCVAGYKLGEFQINGDVTGYIPVGKDIMSLSARVSFKNETPSYYLQHYTSNHFVWNNDFTKPMRFYVGGEVSYPTTWVKPRVNIDFENVTRPIWFSASDGLPHQLDGNVQILSANVRCDITTPWINLENNVVYQHSSSSIIAVPTVTLYHNLYYHGTWFKALDAQIGVDLRYFTQYYSPILNPATGQFCSQDQVKIGNYPILNVYMNFFVRYLHLNFFAHYTHFNHLFMRENTNCQIMPNYPYNPDVFRAGLSWYFYR
;
A
#
# COMPACT_ATOMS: atom_id res chain seq x y z
N MET A 1 -49.10 38.75 -35.04
CA MET A 1 -47.75 38.65 -34.42
C MET A 1 -47.87 37.67 -33.27
N VAL A 2 -47.52 36.40 -33.50
CA VAL A 2 -47.59 35.35 -32.51
C VAL A 2 -46.20 35.19 -31.89
N PHE A 3 -46.07 35.55 -30.61
CA PHE A 3 -44.81 35.31 -29.87
C PHE A 3 -44.73 33.83 -29.50
N ILE A 4 -43.82 33.11 -30.16
CA ILE A 4 -43.42 31.73 -29.73
C ILE A 4 -42.32 31.96 -28.67
N GLY A 5 -42.68 31.79 -27.40
CA GLY A 5 -41.72 31.70 -26.31
C GLY A 5 -40.91 30.40 -26.40
N PRO A 6 -39.60 30.41 -26.05
CA PRO A 6 -38.80 29.19 -26.09
C PRO A 6 -39.30 28.22 -25.03
N LEU A 7 -39.72 27.03 -25.46
CA LEU A 7 -39.91 25.87 -24.58
C LEU A 7 -38.56 25.52 -23.98
N CYS A 8 -38.32 26.00 -22.77
CA CYS A 8 -37.21 25.54 -21.95
C CYS A 8 -37.56 24.12 -21.45
N ALA A 9 -37.22 23.11 -22.23
CA ALA A 9 -37.31 21.72 -21.77
C ALA A 9 -36.47 21.59 -20.49
N LYS A 10 -37.11 21.35 -19.36
CA LYS A 10 -36.46 21.08 -18.09
C LYS A 10 -35.61 19.81 -18.30
N LYS A 11 -34.31 20.00 -18.46
CA LYS A 11 -33.36 18.91 -18.63
C LYS A 11 -33.41 18.11 -17.34
N GLU A 12 -34.01 16.91 -17.36
CA GLU A 12 -33.92 15.99 -16.23
C GLU A 12 -32.45 15.76 -15.94
N THR A 13 -32.03 16.14 -14.75
CA THR A 13 -30.68 15.88 -14.28
C THR A 13 -30.54 14.40 -14.01
N VAL A 14 -29.91 13.68 -14.92
CA VAL A 14 -29.61 12.26 -14.75
C VAL A 14 -28.69 12.15 -13.54
N LYS A 15 -29.15 11.52 -12.47
CA LYS A 15 -28.33 11.30 -11.26
C LYS A 15 -27.14 10.43 -11.63
N THR A 16 -25.94 10.93 -11.38
CA THR A 16 -24.70 10.18 -11.61
C THR A 16 -24.64 8.98 -10.69
N VAL A 17 -24.52 7.79 -11.29
CA VAL A 17 -24.32 6.54 -10.57
C VAL A 17 -22.96 5.99 -10.95
N ILE A 18 -22.07 5.90 -9.99
CA ILE A 18 -20.74 5.34 -10.16
C ILE A 18 -20.64 4.14 -9.21
N ARG A 19 -20.16 3.01 -9.71
CA ARG A 19 -19.81 1.83 -8.91
C ARG A 19 -18.35 1.50 -9.12
N SER A 20 -17.65 1.11 -8.07
CA SER A 20 -16.26 0.65 -8.18
C SER A 20 -16.05 -0.64 -7.39
N TRP A 21 -15.10 -1.46 -7.85
CA TRP A 21 -14.72 -2.71 -7.21
C TRP A 21 -13.23 -2.99 -7.40
N GLN A 22 -12.72 -3.88 -6.57
CA GLN A 22 -11.38 -4.45 -6.65
C GLN A 22 -11.49 -5.98 -6.75
N LEU A 23 -10.40 -6.63 -7.11
CA LEU A 23 -10.31 -8.08 -7.25
C LEU A 23 -9.23 -8.63 -6.31
N PRO A 24 -9.56 -8.87 -5.02
CA PRO A 24 -8.58 -9.38 -4.08
C PRO A 24 -8.13 -10.80 -4.43
N SER A 25 -6.82 -11.04 -4.42
CA SER A 25 -6.22 -12.37 -4.53
C SER A 25 -6.51 -13.21 -3.27
N PRO A 26 -6.57 -14.54 -3.34
CA PRO A 26 -6.33 -15.39 -4.50
C PRO A 26 -7.59 -15.68 -5.34
N THR A 27 -8.76 -15.32 -4.86
CA THR A 27 -10.03 -15.72 -5.47
C THR A 27 -10.46 -14.84 -6.62
N TYR A 28 -9.92 -13.60 -6.70
CA TYR A 28 -10.24 -12.59 -7.71
C TYR A 28 -11.74 -12.33 -7.92
N LEU A 29 -12.55 -12.61 -6.90
CA LEU A 29 -13.95 -12.22 -6.88
C LEU A 29 -14.09 -10.73 -6.63
N ALA A 30 -15.00 -10.08 -7.35
CA ALA A 30 -15.22 -8.65 -7.21
C ALA A 30 -15.69 -8.28 -5.80
N ASP A 31 -14.97 -7.36 -5.17
CA ASP A 31 -15.34 -6.74 -3.90
C ASP A 31 -15.65 -5.25 -4.13
N THR A 32 -16.85 -4.83 -3.74
CA THR A 32 -17.31 -3.46 -3.95
C THR A 32 -16.59 -2.51 -3.01
N VAL A 33 -15.94 -1.49 -3.57
CA VAL A 33 -15.21 -0.46 -2.83
C VAL A 33 -15.94 0.88 -2.97
N PRO A 34 -16.04 1.68 -1.92
CA PRO A 34 -16.62 3.02 -2.04
C PRO A 34 -15.75 3.90 -2.96
N ILE A 35 -16.41 4.76 -3.72
CA ILE A 35 -15.72 5.75 -4.55
C ILE A 35 -15.19 6.83 -3.63
N ASP A 36 -13.93 7.19 -3.84
CA ASP A 36 -13.34 8.30 -3.12
C ASP A 36 -13.69 9.63 -3.79
N THR A 37 -14.82 10.17 -3.41
CA THR A 37 -15.23 11.55 -3.72
C THR A 37 -15.17 12.43 -2.47
N GLY A 38 -14.57 11.91 -1.40
CA GLY A 38 -14.43 12.62 -0.13
C GLY A 38 -13.45 13.77 -0.24
N TYR A 39 -13.88 14.94 0.22
CA TYR A 39 -13.03 16.13 0.29
C TYR A 39 -12.38 16.31 1.68
N LEU A 40 -12.89 15.61 2.70
CA LEU A 40 -12.33 15.70 4.05
C LEU A 40 -10.93 15.09 4.11
N ASN A 41 -10.07 15.70 4.90
CA ASN A 41 -8.69 15.27 5.16
C ASN A 41 -7.79 15.21 3.89
N LEU A 42 -8.23 15.78 2.78
CA LEU A 42 -7.45 15.77 1.52
C LEU A 42 -6.04 16.37 1.66
N PRO A 43 -5.80 17.46 2.43
CA PRO A 43 -4.47 18.01 2.62
C PRO A 43 -3.46 17.02 3.22
N MET A 44 -3.92 16.09 4.06
CA MET A 44 -3.08 15.13 4.78
C MET A 44 -2.90 13.80 4.05
N ARG A 45 -3.56 13.62 2.89
CA ARG A 45 -3.44 12.41 2.08
C ARG A 45 -2.10 12.41 1.37
N GLU A 46 -1.19 11.62 1.89
CA GLU A 46 0.10 11.30 1.30
C GLU A 46 0.29 9.78 1.36
N PRO A 47 0.88 9.14 0.34
CA PRO A 47 0.99 7.68 0.27
C PRO A 47 1.58 7.04 1.53
N VAL A 48 2.55 7.70 2.17
CA VAL A 48 3.18 7.21 3.42
C VAL A 48 2.19 7.23 4.59
N PHE A 49 1.36 8.28 4.68
CA PHE A 49 0.40 8.44 5.78
C PHE A 49 -0.91 7.69 5.53
N ASP A 50 -1.29 7.49 4.27
CA ASP A 50 -2.40 6.61 3.90
C ASP A 50 -2.06 5.13 4.18
N TYR A 51 -0.78 4.78 4.05
CA TYR A 51 -0.28 3.43 4.37
C TYR A 51 -0.28 3.15 5.87
N SER A 52 0.21 4.09 6.69
CA SER A 52 0.27 3.92 8.13
C SER A 52 0.33 5.26 8.85
N ILE A 53 -0.31 5.37 10.03
CA ILE A 53 -0.26 6.58 10.86
C ILE A 53 1.18 6.94 11.32
N SER A 54 2.10 5.95 11.27
CA SER A 54 3.51 6.18 11.61
C SER A 54 4.40 5.22 10.82
N SER A 55 5.40 5.77 10.15
CA SER A 55 6.33 5.02 9.30
C SER A 55 7.78 5.48 9.48
N ALA A 56 8.72 4.56 9.28
CA ALA A 56 10.13 4.84 9.08
C ALA A 56 10.38 5.03 7.57
N TRP A 57 11.05 6.11 7.18
CA TRP A 57 11.35 6.51 5.80
C TRP A 57 12.50 7.54 5.83
N ASN A 58 13.00 8.00 4.70
CA ASN A 58 14.17 8.89 4.68
C ASN A 58 13.83 10.40 4.81
N GLY A 59 12.54 10.74 5.01
CA GLY A 59 12.10 12.14 5.14
C GLY A 59 11.62 12.79 3.84
N SER A 60 12.06 12.34 2.67
CA SER A 60 11.56 12.79 1.37
C SER A 60 10.44 11.87 0.87
N LEU A 61 9.39 12.45 0.32
CA LEU A 61 8.28 11.67 -0.27
C LEU A 61 8.81 10.65 -1.30
N ILE A 62 8.13 9.51 -1.44
CA ILE A 62 8.47 8.41 -2.37
C ILE A 62 9.68 7.56 -1.94
N SER A 63 10.27 7.80 -0.82
CA SER A 63 11.36 6.94 -0.33
C SER A 63 10.87 5.55 0.09
N PRO A 64 11.77 4.56 0.22
CA PRO A 64 11.43 3.29 0.85
C PRO A 64 10.77 3.50 2.21
N VAL A 65 9.71 2.76 2.50
CA VAL A 65 8.90 2.95 3.70
C VAL A 65 8.66 1.64 4.45
N GLN A 66 8.74 1.70 5.78
CA GLN A 66 8.31 0.61 6.66
C GLN A 66 7.39 1.15 7.76
N SER A 67 6.21 0.57 7.93
CA SER A 67 5.32 0.93 9.05
C SER A 67 5.97 0.63 10.40
N ARG A 68 5.83 1.57 11.37
CA ARG A 68 6.15 1.34 12.77
C ARG A 68 5.12 0.45 13.47
N LEU A 69 3.91 0.37 12.88
CA LEU A 69 2.89 -0.57 13.32
C LEU A 69 3.13 -1.92 12.67
N TYR A 70 3.42 -2.94 13.49
CA TYR A 70 3.81 -4.25 12.98
C TYR A 70 2.78 -4.87 12.04
N PHE A 71 1.51 -4.88 12.44
CA PHE A 71 0.42 -5.48 11.66
C PHE A 71 0.02 -4.67 10.41
N MET A 72 0.62 -3.49 10.20
CA MET A 72 0.52 -2.71 8.97
C MET A 72 1.71 -2.95 8.03
N ARG A 73 2.75 -3.70 8.46
CA ARG A 73 3.88 -4.03 7.60
C ARG A 73 3.42 -4.95 6.49
N THR A 74 3.87 -4.69 5.28
CA THR A 74 3.64 -5.60 4.15
C THR A 74 4.36 -6.92 4.41
N ASP A 75 3.68 -8.03 4.19
CA ASP A 75 4.27 -9.36 4.28
C ASP A 75 5.44 -9.54 3.30
N LEU A 76 6.22 -10.61 3.47
CA LEU A 76 7.27 -11.01 2.54
C LEU A 76 6.62 -11.28 1.17
N VAL A 77 6.68 -10.29 0.29
CA VAL A 77 6.09 -10.36 -1.04
C VAL A 77 7.08 -11.06 -1.97
N GLU A 78 6.57 -11.68 -3.01
CA GLU A 78 7.37 -12.30 -4.08
C GLU A 78 8.39 -11.33 -4.69
N ASP A 79 8.06 -10.06 -4.78
CA ASP A 79 9.00 -8.98 -5.11
C ASP A 79 9.68 -8.44 -3.84
N PHE A 80 10.79 -9.04 -3.51
CA PHE A 80 11.61 -8.70 -2.35
C PHE A 80 12.01 -7.21 -2.28
N PHE A 81 12.32 -6.60 -3.43
CA PHE A 81 12.74 -5.20 -3.48
C PHE A 81 11.57 -4.22 -3.60
N GLY A 82 10.41 -4.65 -4.08
CA GLY A 82 9.21 -3.83 -4.19
C GLY A 82 8.45 -3.62 -2.89
N LYS A 83 8.73 -4.44 -1.88
CA LYS A 83 8.05 -4.41 -0.59
C LYS A 83 8.01 -3.01 0.05
N GLN A 84 9.12 -2.29 0.03
CA GLN A 84 9.27 -0.97 0.63
C GLN A 84 8.60 0.15 -0.19
N TYR A 85 8.24 -0.15 -1.45
CA TYR A 85 7.54 0.77 -2.34
C TYR A 85 6.05 0.50 -2.47
N THR A 86 5.51 -0.48 -1.74
CA THR A 86 4.08 -0.88 -1.78
C THR A 86 3.10 0.29 -1.71
N PRO A 87 3.28 1.33 -0.87
CA PRO A 87 2.35 2.46 -0.80
C PRO A 87 2.25 3.27 -2.09
N TYR A 88 3.25 3.18 -2.96
CA TYR A 88 3.33 3.95 -4.20
C TYR A 88 2.93 3.15 -5.43
N LEU A 89 2.63 1.85 -5.29
CA LEU A 89 2.38 0.97 -6.41
C LEU A 89 0.88 0.78 -6.67
N ILE A 90 0.49 0.87 -7.93
CA ILE A 90 -0.78 0.33 -8.40
C ILE A 90 -0.51 -1.12 -8.82
N THR A 91 -1.16 -2.06 -8.14
CA THR A 91 -0.98 -3.50 -8.31
C THR A 91 -2.32 -4.17 -8.66
N PRO A 92 -2.34 -5.43 -9.12
CA PRO A 92 -3.59 -6.17 -9.34
C PRO A 92 -4.51 -6.22 -8.11
N LYS A 93 -3.93 -6.13 -6.89
CA LYS A 93 -4.69 -6.16 -5.63
C LYS A 93 -5.42 -4.87 -5.31
N ASN A 94 -4.93 -3.71 -5.78
CA ASN A 94 -5.47 -2.40 -5.44
C ASN A 94 -5.98 -1.57 -6.64
N VAL A 95 -5.77 -2.03 -7.88
CA VAL A 95 -6.36 -1.39 -9.06
C VAL A 95 -7.89 -1.42 -8.94
N ARG A 96 -8.53 -0.29 -9.25
CA ARG A 96 -10.00 -0.16 -9.19
C ARG A 96 -10.59 -0.23 -10.58
N PHE A 97 -11.66 -1.00 -10.72
CA PHE A 97 -12.51 -1.04 -11.89
C PHE A 97 -13.80 -0.25 -11.61
N TYR A 98 -14.38 0.30 -12.65
CA TYR A 98 -15.54 1.19 -12.52
C TYR A 98 -16.68 0.77 -13.46
N ASN A 99 -17.89 1.22 -13.11
CA ASN A 99 -19.05 1.23 -13.99
C ASN A 99 -19.81 2.53 -13.74
N THR A 100 -19.97 3.35 -14.77
CA THR A 100 -20.49 4.71 -14.65
C THR A 100 -21.57 4.94 -15.71
N ASN A 101 -22.63 5.65 -15.35
CA ASN A 101 -23.62 6.09 -16.35
C ASN A 101 -23.18 7.35 -17.10
N LEU A 102 -22.28 8.14 -16.52
CA LEU A 102 -21.65 9.32 -17.11
C LEU A 102 -20.13 9.24 -16.88
N PRO A 103 -19.31 9.83 -17.75
CA PRO A 103 -17.87 9.89 -17.53
C PRO A 103 -17.54 10.56 -16.20
N PHE A 104 -16.55 10.02 -15.51
CA PHE A 104 -16.02 10.53 -14.26
C PHE A 104 -14.54 10.80 -14.41
N SER A 105 -14.09 11.97 -13.96
CA SER A 105 -12.67 12.28 -13.87
C SER A 105 -12.35 13.06 -12.60
N ASN A 106 -11.13 12.87 -12.13
CA ASN A 106 -10.52 13.64 -11.04
C ASN A 106 -9.14 14.12 -11.48
N VAL A 107 -8.87 15.40 -11.25
CA VAL A 107 -7.54 16.01 -11.44
C VAL A 107 -7.16 16.68 -10.14
N ALA A 108 -6.02 16.31 -9.58
CA ALA A 108 -5.49 16.96 -8.40
C ALA A 108 -4.05 17.43 -8.64
N TYR A 109 -3.74 18.61 -8.13
CA TYR A 109 -2.40 19.18 -8.13
C TYR A 109 -2.06 19.69 -6.73
N LYS A 110 -0.86 19.34 -6.25
CA LYS A 110 -0.33 19.81 -4.97
C LYS A 110 1.10 20.30 -5.19
N LYS A 111 1.42 21.46 -4.65
CA LYS A 111 2.76 22.05 -4.66
C LYS A 111 3.23 22.33 -3.24
N GLY A 112 4.47 21.93 -2.94
CA GLY A 112 5.21 22.36 -1.76
C GLY A 112 5.97 23.66 -2.05
N PHE A 113 5.84 24.63 -1.15
CA PHE A 113 6.53 25.91 -1.23
C PHE A 113 7.64 25.93 -0.19
N THR A 114 8.84 25.67 -0.67
CA THR A 114 10.06 25.81 0.12
C THR A 114 11.02 26.74 -0.61
N THR A 115 11.96 27.31 0.09
CA THR A 115 12.85 28.34 -0.49
C THR A 115 13.74 27.76 -1.59
N TYR A 116 14.16 26.51 -1.48
CA TYR A 116 15.15 25.89 -2.37
C TYR A 116 14.67 24.59 -3.03
N HIS A 117 13.60 23.97 -2.54
CA HIS A 117 13.20 22.62 -2.94
C HIS A 117 11.74 22.56 -3.33
N GLU A 118 11.46 22.29 -4.58
CA GLU A 118 10.10 22.14 -5.08
C GLU A 118 9.58 20.73 -4.89
N GLU A 119 8.37 20.64 -4.35
CA GLU A 119 7.55 19.43 -4.38
C GLU A 119 6.38 19.66 -5.32
N ASN A 120 6.17 18.75 -6.26
CA ASN A 120 5.05 18.81 -7.19
C ASN A 120 4.39 17.44 -7.28
N GLU A 121 3.08 17.40 -7.07
CA GLU A 121 2.27 16.20 -7.20
C GLU A 121 1.10 16.44 -8.13
N VAL A 122 0.93 15.56 -9.11
CA VAL A 122 -0.19 15.58 -10.07
C VAL A 122 -0.84 14.20 -10.05
N ASN A 123 -2.14 14.16 -9.76
CA ASN A 123 -2.94 12.94 -9.83
C ASN A 123 -4.05 13.13 -10.85
N PHE A 124 -4.23 12.12 -11.70
CA PHE A 124 -5.24 12.10 -12.73
C PHE A 124 -5.96 10.77 -12.76
N LEU A 125 -7.28 10.81 -12.78
CA LEU A 125 -8.14 9.66 -13.01
C LEU A 125 -9.22 10.03 -14.02
N PHE A 126 -9.38 9.19 -15.03
CA PHE A 126 -10.50 9.24 -15.95
C PHE A 126 -11.11 7.85 -16.10
N THR A 127 -12.44 7.77 -16.09
CA THR A 127 -13.16 6.53 -16.40
C THR A 127 -14.50 6.84 -17.03
N GLY A 128 -14.91 6.01 -17.98
CA GLY A 128 -16.18 6.17 -18.65
C GLY A 128 -16.65 4.88 -19.31
N ASN A 129 -17.97 4.75 -19.42
CA ASN A 129 -18.56 3.65 -20.17
C ASN A 129 -18.67 4.00 -21.66
N VAL A 130 -18.14 3.15 -22.51
CA VAL A 130 -18.31 3.25 -23.98
C VAL A 130 -19.71 2.79 -24.38
N LYS A 131 -20.20 1.72 -23.72
CA LYS A 131 -21.57 1.21 -23.78
C LYS A 131 -21.95 0.74 -22.39
N ARG A 132 -23.23 0.34 -22.20
CA ARG A 132 -23.73 -0.12 -20.88
C ARG A 132 -22.84 -1.17 -20.19
N ARG A 133 -22.08 -1.99 -20.97
CA ARG A 133 -21.34 -3.16 -20.50
C ARG A 133 -19.81 -2.97 -20.50
N ILE A 134 -19.29 -1.94 -21.17
CA ILE A 134 -17.85 -1.73 -21.33
C ILE A 134 -17.46 -0.44 -20.64
N ASN A 135 -16.54 -0.53 -19.70
CA ASN A 135 -15.88 0.60 -19.06
C ASN A 135 -14.40 0.62 -19.42
N LEU A 136 -13.86 1.80 -19.63
CA LEU A 136 -12.44 2.05 -19.82
C LEU A 136 -11.99 3.18 -18.90
N GLY A 137 -10.77 3.09 -18.41
CA GLY A 137 -10.20 4.12 -17.57
C GLY A 137 -8.68 4.20 -17.62
N LEU A 138 -8.20 5.34 -17.18
CA LEU A 138 -6.78 5.69 -17.06
C LEU A 138 -6.56 6.37 -15.72
N GLN A 139 -5.57 5.93 -14.98
CA GLN A 139 -5.05 6.60 -13.80
C GLN A 139 -3.57 6.89 -13.99
N MET A 140 -3.14 8.10 -13.62
CA MET A 140 -1.72 8.51 -13.68
C MET A 140 -1.41 9.36 -12.46
N ASN A 141 -0.25 9.12 -11.84
CA ASN A 141 0.25 9.93 -10.74
C ASN A 141 1.71 10.28 -11.04
N TYR A 142 2.03 11.54 -10.88
CA TYR A 142 3.39 12.06 -10.95
C TYR A 142 3.69 12.80 -9.66
N LEU A 143 4.83 12.50 -9.05
CA LEU A 143 5.30 13.19 -7.87
C LEU A 143 6.81 13.40 -7.98
N ASN A 144 7.24 14.64 -7.76
CA ASN A 144 8.63 15.04 -7.64
C ASN A 144 8.80 15.74 -6.30
N ALA A 145 9.75 15.25 -5.48
CA ALA A 145 10.09 15.82 -4.18
C ALA A 145 11.60 16.03 -4.15
N ALA A 146 12.04 17.27 -4.10
CA ALA A 146 13.46 17.59 -4.11
C ALA A 146 14.18 17.19 -2.79
N GLY A 147 13.42 17.01 -1.72
CA GLY A 147 13.97 16.79 -0.39
C GLY A 147 14.48 18.08 0.24
N HIS A 148 14.94 18.06 1.47
CA HIS A 148 15.46 19.22 2.20
C HIS A 148 16.95 19.10 2.49
N TYR A 149 17.46 17.88 2.55
CA TYR A 149 18.87 17.58 2.78
C TYR A 149 19.54 17.23 1.47
N LEU A 150 20.85 17.40 1.42
CA LEU A 150 21.66 17.07 0.25
C LEU A 150 21.39 15.62 -0.21
N ASN A 151 21.34 15.39 -1.53
CA ASN A 151 21.13 14.09 -2.16
C ASN A 151 19.89 13.33 -1.65
N GLN A 152 18.72 14.00 -1.63
CA GLN A 152 17.46 13.45 -1.12
C GLN A 152 16.31 13.57 -2.13
N GLU A 153 16.60 13.91 -3.39
CA GLU A 153 15.58 14.06 -4.44
C GLU A 153 14.93 12.72 -4.78
N ASN A 154 13.59 12.70 -4.88
CA ASN A 154 12.82 11.52 -5.23
C ASN A 154 11.80 11.82 -6.32
N LYS A 155 11.59 10.86 -7.23
CA LYS A 155 10.61 10.97 -8.33
C LYS A 155 9.78 9.72 -8.46
N LEU A 156 8.48 9.89 -8.66
CA LEU A 156 7.52 8.83 -8.97
C LEU A 156 6.77 9.18 -10.25
N PHE A 157 6.68 8.23 -11.15
CA PHE A 157 5.70 8.20 -12.22
C PHE A 157 5.05 6.83 -12.25
N ASN A 158 3.78 6.74 -11.87
CA ASN A 158 3.03 5.50 -11.93
C ASN A 158 1.69 5.70 -12.63
N GLY A 159 1.05 4.61 -13.00
CA GLY A 159 -0.27 4.65 -13.58
C GLY A 159 -0.83 3.28 -13.89
N ALA A 160 -2.07 3.30 -14.36
CA ALA A 160 -2.80 2.12 -14.82
C ALA A 160 -3.74 2.49 -15.97
N VAL A 161 -3.75 1.68 -17.01
CA VAL A 161 -4.83 1.62 -17.97
C VAL A 161 -5.66 0.39 -17.63
N PHE A 162 -6.96 0.55 -17.47
CA PHE A 162 -7.84 -0.54 -17.06
C PHE A 162 -9.14 -0.53 -17.84
N GLY A 163 -9.75 -1.69 -17.92
CA GLY A 163 -11.05 -1.83 -18.55
C GLY A 163 -11.82 -3.02 -18.03
N SER A 164 -13.13 -2.95 -18.16
CA SER A 164 -14.02 -4.04 -17.79
C SER A 164 -15.15 -4.23 -18.80
N TYR A 165 -15.52 -5.48 -19.00
CA TYR A 165 -16.74 -5.89 -19.68
C TYR A 165 -17.62 -6.65 -18.68
N ASN A 166 -18.85 -6.21 -18.48
CA ASN A 166 -19.81 -6.82 -17.56
C ASN A 166 -21.05 -7.27 -18.34
N GLY A 167 -21.07 -8.54 -18.73
CA GLY A 167 -22.21 -9.21 -19.37
C GLY A 167 -23.09 -9.95 -18.36
N ASP A 168 -24.16 -10.59 -18.85
CA ASP A 168 -25.08 -11.32 -18.00
C ASP A 168 -24.50 -12.66 -17.51
N HIS A 169 -23.65 -13.28 -18.31
CA HIS A 169 -22.98 -14.56 -18.03
C HIS A 169 -21.47 -14.44 -18.04
N TYR A 170 -20.89 -13.57 -18.85
CA TYR A 170 -19.45 -13.42 -19.01
C TYR A 170 -19.01 -12.04 -18.56
N SER A 171 -17.91 -12.00 -17.83
CA SER A 171 -17.26 -10.75 -17.41
C SER A 171 -15.76 -10.85 -17.61
N LEU A 172 -15.15 -9.70 -17.92
CA LEU A 172 -13.72 -9.53 -18.12
C LEU A 172 -13.26 -8.26 -17.42
N GLN A 173 -12.14 -8.34 -16.71
CA GLN A 173 -11.40 -7.20 -16.20
C GLN A 173 -9.95 -7.33 -16.65
N ALA A 174 -9.40 -6.26 -17.20
CA ALA A 174 -8.01 -6.21 -17.62
C ALA A 174 -7.38 -4.89 -17.20
N ALA A 175 -6.12 -4.95 -16.79
CA ALA A 175 -5.35 -3.76 -16.43
C ALA A 175 -3.89 -3.93 -16.81
N PHE A 176 -3.28 -2.83 -17.24
CA PHE A 176 -1.84 -2.70 -17.38
C PHE A 176 -1.38 -1.59 -16.45
N MET A 177 -0.46 -1.90 -15.57
CA MET A 177 0.03 -1.02 -14.51
C MET A 177 1.53 -0.84 -14.65
N TRP A 178 2.01 0.36 -14.32
CA TRP A 178 3.43 0.67 -14.31
C TRP A 178 3.78 1.59 -13.15
N ALA A 179 5.02 1.49 -12.69
CA ALA A 179 5.64 2.46 -11.81
C ALA A 179 7.12 2.61 -12.14
N ARG A 180 7.61 3.84 -12.07
CA ARG A 180 9.02 4.18 -12.14
C ARG A 180 9.33 5.11 -10.97
N ILE A 181 10.19 4.63 -10.09
CA ILE A 181 10.63 5.35 -8.89
C ILE A 181 12.14 5.58 -9.01
N SER A 182 12.58 6.77 -8.63
CA SER A 182 13.98 7.14 -8.53
C SER A 182 14.19 7.86 -7.20
N ASN A 183 15.11 7.36 -6.40
CA ASN A 183 15.45 7.89 -5.09
C ASN A 183 16.95 8.20 -5.02
N PHE A 184 17.28 9.43 -4.65
CA PHE A 184 18.63 9.73 -4.22
C PHE A 184 18.79 9.32 -2.75
N GLU A 185 19.90 8.66 -2.48
CA GLU A 185 20.20 8.03 -1.20
C GLU A 185 21.37 8.76 -0.54
N ASN A 186 21.09 9.46 0.55
CA ASN A 186 22.12 10.25 1.25
C ASN A 186 22.74 9.57 2.48
N GLY A 187 22.25 8.37 2.85
CA GLY A 187 22.76 7.64 4.01
C GLY A 187 22.50 8.30 5.37
N GLY A 188 21.75 9.41 5.39
CA GLY A 188 21.53 10.26 6.56
C GLY A 188 22.61 11.33 6.74
N ILE A 189 22.40 12.25 7.69
CA ILE A 189 23.37 13.31 8.00
C ILE A 189 24.54 12.76 8.82
N VAL A 190 25.71 13.41 8.69
CA VAL A 190 26.94 12.99 9.38
C VAL A 190 26.86 13.26 10.88
N ASN A 191 26.43 14.46 11.25
CA ASN A 191 26.39 14.89 12.65
C ASN A 191 25.03 15.52 12.99
N LEU A 192 24.35 15.00 14.01
CA LEU A 192 23.07 15.52 14.48
C LEU A 192 23.16 16.91 15.14
N ASP A 193 24.33 17.31 15.62
CA ASP A 193 24.51 18.62 16.21
C ASP A 193 24.45 19.75 15.18
N ASP A 194 24.67 19.45 13.90
CA ASP A 194 24.54 20.42 12.80
C ASP A 194 23.09 20.91 12.65
N LEU A 195 22.10 20.17 13.16
CA LEU A 195 20.69 20.59 13.21
C LEU A 195 20.47 21.77 14.18
N LYS A 196 21.35 22.00 15.16
CA LYS A 196 21.28 23.10 16.13
C LYS A 196 21.99 24.36 15.61
N GLY A 197 22.74 24.21 14.53
CA GLY A 197 23.59 25.28 14.00
C GLY A 197 22.82 26.29 13.13
N THR A 198 23.56 27.13 12.46
CA THR A 198 23.09 28.11 11.49
C THR A 198 23.12 27.61 10.06
N LEU A 199 23.50 26.35 9.84
CA LEU A 199 23.55 25.74 8.51
C LEU A 199 22.13 25.54 8.00
N GLU A 200 21.91 25.86 6.73
CA GLU A 200 20.70 25.47 6.04
C GLU A 200 20.69 23.94 5.85
N PRO A 201 19.53 23.28 5.83
CA PRO A 201 19.44 21.81 5.72
C PRO A 201 20.21 21.24 4.51
N GLU A 202 20.26 21.96 3.40
CA GLU A 202 20.98 21.58 2.17
C GLU A 202 22.51 21.63 2.29
N ASP A 203 23.03 22.39 3.25
CA ASP A 203 24.46 22.53 3.52
C ASP A 203 24.97 21.52 4.56
N ILE A 204 24.07 20.79 5.22
CA ILE A 204 24.43 19.78 6.22
C ILE A 204 25.07 18.58 5.53
N PRO A 205 26.29 18.17 5.92
CA PRO A 205 26.99 17.04 5.32
C PRO A 205 26.21 15.73 5.47
N VAL A 206 26.17 14.96 4.38
CA VAL A 206 25.52 13.64 4.33
C VAL A 206 26.54 12.53 4.13
N ARG A 207 26.17 11.31 4.53
CA ARG A 207 27.08 10.16 4.61
C ARG A 207 27.28 9.44 3.27
N LEU A 208 26.39 9.67 2.30
CA LEU A 208 26.37 8.92 1.04
C LEU A 208 25.84 9.79 -0.10
N LYS A 209 26.32 9.50 -1.33
CA LYS A 209 25.80 10.07 -2.58
C LYS A 209 25.43 8.96 -3.57
N GLY A 210 24.45 8.13 -3.17
CA GLY A 210 23.93 7.05 -3.98
C GLY A 210 22.61 7.40 -4.68
N MET A 211 22.16 6.50 -5.53
CA MET A 211 20.84 6.53 -6.17
C MET A 211 20.28 5.13 -6.29
N SER A 212 19.03 4.92 -5.87
CA SER A 212 18.26 3.73 -6.17
C SER A 212 17.15 4.02 -7.17
N ALA A 213 16.86 3.06 -8.04
CA ALA A 213 15.75 3.13 -8.97
C ALA A 213 14.96 1.82 -8.94
N TYR A 214 13.65 1.95 -8.91
CA TYR A 214 12.75 0.81 -8.97
C TYR A 214 11.76 0.97 -10.13
N ARG A 215 11.60 -0.09 -10.91
CA ARG A 215 10.62 -0.17 -12.00
C ARG A 215 9.72 -1.37 -11.77
N TYR A 216 8.43 -1.13 -11.92
CA TYR A 216 7.39 -2.15 -11.86
C TYR A 216 6.52 -2.06 -13.11
N MET A 217 6.19 -3.21 -13.70
CA MET A 217 5.24 -3.35 -14.81
C MET A 217 4.40 -4.59 -14.56
N SER A 218 3.09 -4.46 -14.67
CA SER A 218 2.18 -5.58 -14.48
C SER A 218 1.07 -5.57 -15.52
N GLY A 219 0.82 -6.73 -16.11
CA GLY A 219 -0.32 -7.02 -16.96
C GLY A 219 -1.24 -8.01 -16.25
N PHE A 220 -2.49 -7.63 -16.06
CA PHE A 220 -3.48 -8.40 -15.34
C PHE A 220 -4.73 -8.60 -16.19
N VAL A 221 -5.18 -9.85 -16.27
CA VAL A 221 -6.44 -10.22 -16.95
C VAL A 221 -7.18 -11.22 -16.08
N ASN A 222 -8.39 -10.87 -15.68
CA ASN A 222 -9.32 -11.77 -15.00
C ASN A 222 -10.60 -11.88 -15.83
N HIS A 223 -10.98 -13.10 -16.18
CA HIS A 223 -12.25 -13.31 -16.85
C HIS A 223 -12.99 -14.51 -16.27
N TYR A 224 -14.29 -14.42 -16.25
CA TYR A 224 -15.12 -15.48 -15.71
C TYR A 224 -16.44 -15.64 -16.45
N TYR A 225 -16.91 -16.87 -16.45
CA TYR A 225 -18.22 -17.26 -16.97
C TYR A 225 -19.08 -17.80 -15.83
N SER A 226 -20.29 -17.24 -15.68
CA SER A 226 -21.23 -17.61 -14.62
C SER A 226 -22.47 -18.29 -15.20
N ILE A 227 -22.78 -19.46 -14.66
CA ILE A 227 -24.11 -20.08 -14.81
C ILE A 227 -25.03 -19.36 -13.82
N THR A 228 -26.09 -18.72 -14.34
CA THR A 228 -26.95 -17.86 -13.56
C THR A 228 -28.36 -18.43 -13.44
N LYS A 229 -29.02 -18.12 -12.34
CA LYS A 229 -30.46 -18.32 -12.12
C LYS A 229 -31.16 -16.96 -12.25
N GLN A 230 -32.29 -16.93 -12.93
CA GLN A 230 -33.09 -15.71 -13.04
C GLN A 230 -33.90 -15.51 -11.75
N ARG A 231 -33.86 -14.28 -11.22
CA ARG A 231 -34.68 -13.81 -10.11
C ARG A 231 -35.48 -12.61 -10.57
N GLU A 232 -36.79 -12.70 -10.44
CA GLU A 232 -37.69 -11.60 -10.76
C GLU A 232 -37.84 -10.68 -9.55
N HIS A 233 -37.54 -9.41 -9.74
CA HIS A 233 -37.86 -8.34 -8.79
C HIS A 233 -39.05 -7.55 -9.36
N ARG A 234 -40.11 -7.42 -8.61
CA ARG A 234 -41.25 -6.56 -8.94
C ARG A 234 -41.05 -5.25 -8.22
N ASP A 235 -40.68 -4.21 -8.96
CA ASP A 235 -40.55 -2.85 -8.45
C ASP A 235 -41.70 -2.02 -8.98
N SER A 236 -42.44 -1.33 -8.09
CA SER A 236 -43.47 -0.37 -8.48
C SER A 236 -42.79 0.99 -8.66
N ILE A 237 -42.75 1.47 -9.90
CA ILE A 237 -42.15 2.79 -10.24
C ILE A 237 -43.28 3.79 -10.43
N GLU A 238 -43.18 4.95 -9.76
CA GLU A 238 -44.07 6.07 -9.98
C GLU A 238 -43.74 6.73 -11.34
N ILE A 239 -44.64 6.67 -12.29
CA ILE A 239 -44.48 7.28 -13.61
C ILE A 239 -45.52 8.41 -13.72
N THR A 240 -45.09 9.58 -14.20
CA THR A 240 -45.99 10.66 -14.52
C THR A 240 -46.47 10.46 -15.96
N ASN A 241 -47.80 10.27 -16.13
CA ASN A 241 -48.40 10.11 -17.45
C ASN A 241 -48.37 11.44 -18.24
N ASN A 242 -48.75 11.40 -19.51
CA ASN A 242 -48.77 12.56 -20.39
C ASN A 242 -49.74 13.67 -19.93
N PHE A 243 -50.57 13.42 -18.95
CA PHE A 243 -51.53 14.37 -18.35
C PHE A 243 -51.04 14.93 -17.02
N GLY A 244 -49.80 14.56 -16.56
CA GLY A 244 -49.21 15.05 -15.32
C GLY A 244 -49.68 14.26 -14.06
N GLU A 245 -50.42 13.18 -14.24
CA GLU A 245 -50.87 12.32 -13.14
C GLU A 245 -49.81 11.26 -12.82
N LYS A 246 -49.65 10.95 -11.53
CA LYS A 246 -48.74 9.95 -11.03
C LYS A 246 -49.40 8.58 -11.00
N GLU A 247 -48.95 7.67 -11.82
CA GLU A 247 -49.36 6.28 -11.85
C GLU A 247 -48.22 5.37 -11.33
N MET A 248 -48.59 4.39 -10.48
CA MET A 248 -47.68 3.32 -10.08
C MET A 248 -47.69 2.24 -11.16
N ARG A 249 -46.55 2.03 -11.80
CA ARG A 249 -46.39 0.98 -12.79
C ARG A 249 -45.47 -0.10 -12.28
N ASP A 250 -45.94 -1.32 -12.23
CA ASP A 250 -45.12 -2.48 -11.88
C ASP A 250 -44.13 -2.80 -13.02
N THR A 251 -42.89 -2.78 -12.68
CA THR A 251 -41.81 -3.14 -13.61
C THR A 251 -41.15 -4.41 -13.12
N ILE A 252 -41.07 -5.42 -13.98
CA ILE A 252 -40.38 -6.66 -13.67
C ILE A 252 -38.93 -6.46 -14.07
N ARG A 253 -38.04 -6.47 -13.10
CA ARG A 253 -36.58 -6.49 -13.32
C ARG A 253 -36.09 -7.90 -13.15
N ILE A 254 -35.53 -8.46 -14.23
CA ILE A 254 -34.87 -9.78 -14.19
C ILE A 254 -33.42 -9.56 -13.76
N GLU A 255 -33.05 -10.14 -12.63
CA GLU A 255 -31.68 -10.20 -12.15
C GLU A 255 -31.08 -11.59 -12.43
N HIS A 256 -29.93 -11.64 -13.07
CA HIS A 256 -29.14 -12.86 -13.28
C HIS A 256 -28.24 -13.10 -12.08
N VAL A 257 -28.61 -14.03 -11.21
CA VAL A 257 -27.86 -14.35 -9.98
C VAL A 257 -26.92 -15.50 -10.27
N PRO A 258 -25.59 -15.34 -10.10
CA PRO A 258 -24.62 -16.40 -10.31
C PRO A 258 -24.86 -17.57 -9.34
N VAL A 259 -24.71 -18.79 -9.86
CA VAL A 259 -24.83 -20.04 -9.09
C VAL A 259 -23.50 -20.78 -9.11
N ILE A 260 -22.89 -20.92 -10.31
CA ILE A 260 -21.55 -21.49 -10.50
C ILE A 260 -20.77 -20.53 -11.40
N THR A 261 -19.54 -20.22 -11.00
CA THR A 261 -18.65 -19.33 -11.75
C THR A 261 -17.32 -20.02 -12.02
N PHE A 262 -16.92 -20.06 -13.30
CA PHE A 262 -15.61 -20.52 -13.74
C PHE A 262 -14.76 -19.28 -14.03
N ALA A 263 -13.63 -19.17 -13.37
CA ALA A 263 -12.74 -18.03 -13.50
C ALA A 263 -11.33 -18.45 -13.93
N HIS A 264 -10.72 -17.64 -14.77
CA HIS A 264 -9.30 -17.71 -15.09
C HIS A 264 -8.67 -16.35 -14.91
N THR A 265 -7.53 -16.33 -14.22
CA THR A 265 -6.75 -15.13 -13.98
C THR A 265 -5.33 -15.32 -14.47
N LEU A 266 -4.87 -14.40 -15.29
CA LEU A 266 -3.46 -14.26 -15.70
C LEU A 266 -2.90 -12.99 -15.09
N ASP A 267 -1.79 -13.11 -14.38
CA ASP A 267 -1.05 -12.01 -13.77
C ASP A 267 0.43 -12.12 -14.15
N ILE A 268 0.96 -11.11 -14.81
CA ILE A 268 2.35 -11.03 -15.27
C ILE A 268 2.97 -9.80 -14.66
N ASN A 269 3.91 -9.98 -13.74
CA ASN A 269 4.60 -8.89 -13.05
C ASN A 269 6.09 -8.94 -13.37
N ASN A 270 6.65 -7.81 -13.75
CA ASN A 270 8.09 -7.62 -13.90
C ASN A 270 8.54 -6.45 -13.05
N SER A 271 9.50 -6.69 -12.15
CA SER A 271 10.12 -5.66 -11.33
C SER A 271 11.62 -5.67 -11.48
N ASN A 272 12.20 -4.48 -11.50
CA ASN A 272 13.65 -4.29 -11.59
C ASN A 272 14.08 -3.22 -10.60
N ARG A 273 15.07 -3.53 -9.79
CA ARG A 273 15.74 -2.57 -8.92
C ARG A 273 17.18 -2.36 -9.35
N ARG A 274 17.64 -1.11 -9.29
CA ARG A 274 19.05 -0.73 -9.51
C ARG A 274 19.53 0.09 -8.34
N TYR A 275 20.81 -0.09 -8.00
CA TYR A 275 21.54 0.76 -7.08
C TYR A 275 22.80 1.27 -7.77
N ILE A 276 23.05 2.57 -7.69
CA ILE A 276 24.13 3.25 -8.43
C ILE A 276 24.83 4.22 -7.50
N GLU A 277 26.16 4.13 -7.46
CA GLU A 277 27.06 5.15 -6.95
C GLU A 277 28.04 5.50 -8.06
N LYS A 278 28.13 6.74 -8.44
CA LYS A 278 29.07 7.20 -9.48
C LYS A 278 30.50 7.39 -8.93
N GLU A 279 30.55 7.80 -7.67
CA GLU A 279 31.78 7.96 -6.89
C GLU A 279 31.54 7.22 -5.59
N ALA A 280 32.14 6.05 -5.41
CA ALA A 280 31.92 5.23 -4.24
C ALA A 280 32.52 5.89 -3.00
N GLU A 281 31.71 6.13 -1.98
CA GLU A 281 32.16 6.54 -0.64
C GLU A 281 32.84 5.32 0.03
N GLN A 282 34.15 5.32 0.14
CA GLN A 282 34.93 4.14 0.53
C GLN A 282 34.62 3.64 1.96
N ASP A 283 34.15 4.52 2.83
CA ASP A 283 33.95 4.22 4.26
C ASP A 283 32.51 3.94 4.65
N TYR A 284 31.52 4.02 3.71
CA TYR A 284 30.13 3.82 4.06
C TYR A 284 29.74 2.34 4.16
N PHE A 285 30.19 1.51 3.22
CA PHE A 285 29.98 0.06 3.22
C PHE A 285 31.23 -0.67 3.68
N ALA A 286 31.05 -1.70 4.52
CA ALA A 286 32.17 -2.48 5.06
C ALA A 286 32.96 -3.24 3.98
N ASN A 287 32.29 -3.62 2.88
CA ASN A 287 32.89 -4.43 1.82
C ASN A 287 32.60 -3.86 0.44
N THR A 288 33.55 -4.07 -0.47
CA THR A 288 33.44 -3.78 -1.91
C THR A 288 34.05 -4.94 -2.68
N TYR A 289 33.19 -5.73 -3.36
CA TYR A 289 33.60 -7.00 -3.99
C TYR A 289 33.96 -6.86 -5.47
N ARG A 290 33.41 -5.88 -6.19
CA ARG A 290 33.47 -5.82 -7.66
C ARG A 290 34.24 -4.60 -8.18
N ASN A 291 33.79 -3.41 -7.84
CA ASN A 291 34.37 -2.17 -8.34
C ASN A 291 34.48 -1.13 -7.22
N TRP A 292 35.69 -0.60 -7.02
CA TRP A 292 35.99 0.36 -5.95
C TRP A 292 35.68 1.81 -6.33
N SER A 293 35.52 2.11 -7.61
CA SER A 293 35.28 3.47 -8.07
C SER A 293 33.82 3.80 -8.31
N GLU A 294 33.02 2.80 -8.67
CA GLU A 294 31.57 2.97 -8.93
C GLU A 294 30.78 1.70 -8.57
N THR A 295 29.54 1.87 -8.17
CA THR A 295 28.61 0.77 -7.94
C THR A 295 27.49 0.82 -8.98
N ARG A 296 27.19 -0.31 -9.62
CA ARG A 296 26.06 -0.50 -10.55
C ARG A 296 25.45 -1.88 -10.36
N ASP A 297 24.61 -2.01 -9.36
CA ASP A 297 23.91 -3.24 -9.05
C ASP A 297 22.52 -3.27 -9.69
N SER A 298 22.09 -4.45 -10.11
CA SER A 298 20.75 -4.67 -10.68
C SER A 298 20.19 -6.00 -10.25
N SER A 299 18.90 -6.02 -9.95
CA SER A 299 18.10 -7.22 -9.70
C SER A 299 16.79 -7.13 -10.47
N ASP A 300 16.30 -8.28 -10.98
CA ASP A 300 15.11 -8.36 -11.82
C ASP A 300 14.30 -9.59 -11.42
N VAL A 301 13.00 -9.43 -11.27
CA VAL A 301 12.05 -10.51 -11.01
C VAL A 301 10.91 -10.44 -12.01
N LEU A 302 10.72 -11.52 -12.76
CA LEU A 302 9.53 -11.74 -13.57
C LEU A 302 8.69 -12.83 -12.92
N THR A 303 7.42 -12.54 -12.62
CA THR A 303 6.45 -13.51 -12.11
C THR A 303 5.30 -13.66 -13.08
N ILE A 304 4.98 -14.88 -13.48
CA ILE A 304 3.83 -15.21 -14.33
C ILE A 304 2.96 -16.16 -13.51
N SER A 305 1.75 -15.74 -13.18
CA SER A 305 0.78 -16.52 -12.42
C SER A 305 -0.47 -16.81 -13.24
N ASN A 306 -0.85 -18.08 -13.31
CA ASN A 306 -2.11 -18.54 -13.89
C ASN A 306 -2.97 -19.18 -12.81
N THR A 307 -4.18 -18.69 -12.60
CA THR A 307 -5.12 -19.23 -11.62
C THR A 307 -6.40 -19.66 -12.32
N LEU A 308 -6.80 -20.91 -12.11
CA LEU A 308 -8.09 -21.45 -12.52
C LEU A 308 -8.92 -21.68 -11.25
N ALA A 309 -10.15 -21.16 -11.22
CA ALA A 309 -11.03 -21.28 -10.07
C ALA A 309 -12.45 -21.67 -10.48
N VAL A 310 -13.08 -22.47 -9.64
CA VAL A 310 -14.51 -22.77 -9.72
C VAL A 310 -15.14 -22.33 -8.41
N THR A 311 -16.11 -21.43 -8.52
CA THR A 311 -16.88 -20.88 -7.38
C THR A 311 -18.28 -21.42 -7.41
N PHE A 312 -18.73 -21.95 -6.30
CA PHE A 312 -20.13 -22.28 -6.03
C PHE A 312 -20.67 -21.18 -5.09
N GLU A 313 -21.57 -20.37 -5.63
CA GLU A 313 -22.10 -19.20 -4.90
C GLU A 313 -23.05 -19.60 -3.78
N GLU A 314 -23.38 -18.68 -2.87
CA GLU A 314 -24.31 -18.93 -1.77
C GLU A 314 -25.72 -19.35 -2.24
N GLU A 315 -26.11 -18.98 -3.46
CA GLU A 315 -27.36 -19.36 -4.10
C GLU A 315 -27.36 -20.76 -4.72
N PHE A 316 -26.20 -21.41 -4.79
CA PHE A 316 -26.06 -22.78 -5.28
C PHE A 316 -26.90 -23.76 -4.41
N ASN A 317 -26.80 -23.59 -3.09
CA ASN A 317 -27.54 -24.40 -2.15
C ASN A 317 -28.37 -23.53 -1.20
N THR A 318 -29.69 -23.54 -1.38
CA THR A 318 -30.65 -22.74 -0.59
C THR A 318 -30.76 -23.16 0.88
N LEU A 319 -30.37 -24.40 1.22
CA LEU A 319 -30.38 -24.92 2.59
C LEU A 319 -29.17 -24.45 3.39
N LEU A 320 -27.96 -24.60 2.82
CA LEU A 320 -26.71 -24.34 3.54
C LEU A 320 -26.32 -22.86 3.53
N LYS A 321 -26.73 -22.10 2.49
CA LYS A 321 -26.50 -20.64 2.38
C LYS A 321 -25.04 -20.22 2.60
N PHE A 322 -24.08 -20.99 2.10
CA PHE A 322 -22.69 -20.65 2.02
C PHE A 322 -22.14 -20.95 0.61
N GLY A 323 -21.14 -20.23 0.19
CA GLY A 323 -20.42 -20.48 -1.05
C GLY A 323 -19.07 -21.15 -0.77
N PHE A 324 -18.53 -21.82 -1.77
CA PHE A 324 -17.18 -22.35 -1.71
C PHE A 324 -16.46 -22.21 -3.06
N ILE A 325 -15.14 -22.16 -2.98
CA ILE A 325 -14.24 -22.00 -4.13
C ILE A 325 -13.21 -23.11 -4.07
N VAL A 326 -12.88 -23.67 -5.22
CA VAL A 326 -11.68 -24.52 -5.39
C VAL A 326 -10.85 -23.89 -6.51
N TYR A 327 -9.55 -23.80 -6.33
CA TYR A 327 -8.67 -23.24 -7.33
C TYR A 327 -7.32 -23.98 -7.40
N ALA A 328 -6.69 -23.86 -8.56
CA ALA A 328 -5.31 -24.22 -8.79
C ALA A 328 -4.57 -23.02 -9.38
N LYS A 329 -3.41 -22.71 -8.82
CA LYS A 329 -2.52 -21.62 -9.27
C LYS A 329 -1.19 -22.19 -9.68
N ASN A 330 -0.74 -21.89 -10.87
CA ASN A 330 0.64 -22.10 -11.31
C ASN A 330 1.37 -20.77 -11.32
N GLU A 331 2.55 -20.73 -10.73
CA GLU A 331 3.40 -19.55 -10.58
C GLU A 331 4.80 -19.88 -11.10
N CYS A 332 5.19 -19.21 -12.18
CA CYS A 332 6.53 -19.29 -12.75
C CYS A 332 7.27 -17.99 -12.45
N GLN A 333 8.45 -18.09 -11.81
CA GLN A 333 9.26 -16.94 -11.46
C GLN A 333 10.64 -17.05 -12.11
N ARG A 334 11.16 -15.90 -12.57
CA ARG A 334 12.51 -15.75 -13.10
C ARG A 334 13.24 -14.71 -12.28
N PHE A 335 14.36 -15.08 -11.71
CA PHE A 335 15.26 -14.20 -10.96
C PHE A 335 16.53 -13.98 -11.76
N TYR A 336 16.93 -12.71 -11.91
CA TYR A 336 18.26 -12.36 -12.43
C TYR A 336 19.24 -12.28 -11.27
N TYR A 337 20.37 -12.93 -11.42
CA TYR A 337 21.51 -12.72 -10.55
C TYR A 337 22.81 -12.65 -11.35
N PRO A 338 23.70 -11.70 -11.03
CA PRO A 338 25.02 -11.71 -11.62
C PRO A 338 25.74 -13.00 -11.20
N ILE A 339 26.44 -13.65 -12.14
CA ILE A 339 27.32 -14.77 -11.80
C ILE A 339 28.48 -14.15 -11.03
N GLY A 340 28.54 -14.40 -9.79
CA GLY A 340 29.59 -13.94 -8.92
C GLY A 340 29.79 -14.94 -7.82
N VAL A 341 30.93 -14.91 -7.29
CA VAL A 341 31.46 -15.65 -6.16
C VAL A 341 30.35 -16.31 -5.34
N ASN A 342 30.34 -17.62 -5.32
CA ASN A 342 29.79 -18.32 -4.17
C ASN A 342 30.57 -17.83 -2.96
N ALA A 343 29.89 -17.35 -1.92
CA ALA A 343 30.55 -16.93 -0.68
C ALA A 343 31.43 -18.04 -0.05
N ILE A 344 31.22 -19.28 -0.51
CA ILE A 344 32.01 -20.48 -0.17
C ILE A 344 33.42 -20.50 -0.85
N ASP A 345 33.55 -19.80 -1.98
CA ASP A 345 34.82 -19.77 -2.74
C ASP A 345 35.75 -18.60 -2.32
N LEU A 346 35.35 -17.78 -1.36
CA LEU A 346 36.21 -16.79 -0.75
C LEU A 346 37.16 -17.52 0.18
N PRO A 347 38.49 -17.50 -0.10
CA PRO A 347 39.45 -18.07 0.84
C PRO A 347 39.30 -17.36 2.19
N GLU A 348 39.25 -18.10 3.28
CA GLU A 348 39.41 -17.57 4.63
C GLU A 348 40.83 -17.01 4.79
N THR A 349 41.06 -15.80 4.27
CA THR A 349 42.31 -15.13 4.44
C THR A 349 42.12 -14.06 5.50
N ASN A 350 42.90 -14.16 6.55
CA ASN A 350 43.03 -13.14 7.61
C ASN A 350 43.74 -11.85 7.12
N ASN A 351 44.04 -11.76 5.81
CA ASN A 351 44.75 -10.64 5.23
C ASN A 351 43.82 -9.91 4.21
N PRO A 352 43.37 -8.68 4.51
CA PRO A 352 42.49 -7.91 3.63
C PRO A 352 43.02 -7.74 2.20
N SER A 353 44.35 -7.64 2.03
CA SER A 353 45.00 -7.46 0.73
C SER A 353 44.83 -8.69 -0.18
N ASP A 354 44.89 -9.88 0.37
CA ASP A 354 44.75 -11.14 -0.41
C ASP A 354 43.29 -11.38 -0.84
N THR A 355 42.35 -11.02 0.00
CA THR A 355 40.90 -11.08 -0.31
C THR A 355 40.56 -10.16 -1.48
N ILE A 356 41.15 -8.94 -1.52
CA ILE A 356 40.95 -7.96 -2.59
C ILE A 356 41.53 -8.47 -3.92
N LEU A 357 42.72 -9.05 -3.91
CA LEU A 357 43.40 -9.53 -5.12
C LEU A 357 42.64 -10.72 -5.74
N ASN A 358 42.21 -11.65 -4.90
CA ASN A 358 41.44 -12.82 -5.32
C ASN A 358 40.01 -12.45 -5.82
N SER A 359 39.34 -11.51 -5.18
CA SER A 359 38.06 -11.00 -5.63
C SER A 359 38.17 -10.31 -7.00
N LYS A 360 39.21 -9.48 -7.26
CA LYS A 360 39.43 -8.88 -8.58
C LYS A 360 39.64 -9.93 -9.69
N MET A 361 40.40 -11.00 -9.42
CA MET A 361 40.60 -12.06 -10.40
C MET A 361 39.34 -12.87 -10.71
N ILE A 362 38.50 -13.10 -9.71
CA ILE A 362 37.26 -13.85 -9.84
C ILE A 362 36.21 -13.03 -10.60
N PHE A 363 36.08 -11.74 -10.33
CA PHE A 363 35.10 -10.86 -10.96
C PHE A 363 35.42 -10.44 -12.40
N GLN A 364 36.65 -10.39 -12.84
CA GLN A 364 37.03 -10.16 -14.25
C GLN A 364 36.50 -11.23 -15.21
N ARG A 365 36.10 -12.41 -14.69
CA ARG A 365 35.54 -13.53 -15.49
C ARG A 365 34.00 -13.53 -15.59
N LEU A 366 33.27 -12.61 -14.95
CA LEU A 366 31.89 -12.87 -14.55
C LEU A 366 30.89 -11.76 -14.93
N ASP A 367 31.10 -11.05 -16.02
CA ASP A 367 30.18 -10.02 -16.55
C ASP A 367 28.89 -10.58 -17.19
N THR A 368 28.64 -11.90 -17.05
CA THR A 368 27.43 -12.56 -17.57
C THR A 368 26.49 -12.93 -16.44
N GLY A 369 25.38 -12.22 -16.34
CA GLY A 369 24.29 -12.60 -15.43
C GLY A 369 23.58 -13.87 -15.86
N ARG A 370 23.06 -14.64 -14.93
CA ARG A 370 22.19 -15.83 -15.16
C ARG A 370 20.78 -15.55 -14.69
N TYR A 371 19.86 -16.27 -15.30
CA TYR A 371 18.46 -16.33 -14.86
C TYR A 371 18.20 -17.66 -14.19
N GLN A 372 17.67 -17.60 -12.96
CA GLN A 372 17.14 -18.74 -12.25
C GLN A 372 15.61 -18.77 -12.41
N TRP A 373 15.11 -19.90 -12.90
CA TRP A 373 13.68 -20.13 -13.00
C TRP A 373 13.19 -21.02 -11.87
N THR A 374 12.05 -20.69 -11.31
CA THR A 374 11.28 -21.52 -10.38
C THR A 374 9.88 -21.67 -10.90
N ASN A 375 9.28 -22.84 -10.67
CA ASN A 375 7.89 -23.09 -11.03
C ASN A 375 7.20 -23.74 -9.83
N ASN A 376 6.04 -23.20 -9.43
CA ASN A 376 5.32 -23.60 -8.25
C ASN A 376 3.86 -23.84 -8.62
N THR A 377 3.28 -24.91 -8.09
CA THR A 377 1.86 -25.22 -8.27
C THR A 377 1.18 -25.26 -6.92
N PHE A 378 0.17 -24.42 -6.77
CA PHE A 378 -0.66 -24.35 -5.55
C PHE A 378 -2.05 -24.91 -5.84
N VAL A 379 -2.61 -25.59 -4.85
CA VAL A 379 -4.02 -25.98 -4.84
C VAL A 379 -4.64 -25.43 -3.56
N GLY A 380 -5.81 -24.82 -3.72
CA GLY A 380 -6.47 -24.17 -2.60
C GLY A 380 -7.97 -24.13 -2.71
N GLY A 381 -8.58 -23.68 -1.64
CA GLY A 381 -10.02 -23.52 -1.56
C GLY A 381 -10.43 -22.48 -0.54
N SER A 382 -11.69 -22.08 -0.62
CA SER A 382 -12.31 -21.15 0.30
C SER A 382 -13.76 -21.52 0.57
N ILE A 383 -14.20 -21.31 1.79
CA ILE A 383 -15.62 -21.40 2.19
C ILE A 383 -16.02 -20.02 2.70
N PHE A 384 -17.15 -19.50 2.26
CA PHE A 384 -17.56 -18.15 2.64
C PHE A 384 -19.06 -17.96 2.76
N LYS A 385 -19.46 -17.00 3.60
CA LYS A 385 -20.82 -16.48 3.72
C LYS A 385 -20.77 -14.95 3.80
N LYS A 386 -21.00 -14.28 2.67
CA LYS A 386 -20.91 -12.81 2.54
C LYS A 386 -22.24 -12.11 2.84
N ARG A 387 -23.39 -12.76 2.60
CA ARG A 387 -24.74 -12.16 2.68
C ARG A 387 -25.46 -12.43 4.01
N GLY A 388 -24.75 -12.82 5.06
CA GLY A 388 -25.35 -13.04 6.38
C GLY A 388 -25.77 -11.74 7.06
N LYS A 389 -27.01 -11.66 7.58
CA LYS A 389 -27.51 -10.50 8.35
C LYS A 389 -26.83 -10.38 9.71
N TYR A 390 -26.62 -11.51 10.39
CA TYR A 390 -26.08 -11.57 11.75
C TYR A 390 -24.67 -12.16 11.80
N LEU A 391 -24.31 -13.00 10.83
CA LEU A 391 -23.04 -13.67 10.80
C LEU A 391 -22.51 -13.74 9.37
N ARG A 392 -21.29 -13.27 9.17
CA ARG A 392 -20.48 -13.43 7.95
C ARG A 392 -19.19 -14.11 8.32
N TYR A 393 -18.70 -14.98 7.45
CA TYR A 393 -17.42 -15.64 7.66
C TYR A 393 -16.77 -16.00 6.33
N SER A 394 -15.46 -16.10 6.36
CA SER A 394 -14.69 -16.75 5.32
C SER A 394 -13.56 -17.57 5.93
N ALA A 395 -13.25 -18.70 5.29
CA ALA A 395 -12.05 -19.45 5.55
C ALA A 395 -11.44 -19.87 4.22
N ASN A 396 -10.16 -19.61 4.04
CA ASN A 396 -9.43 -19.96 2.82
C ASN A 396 -8.08 -20.58 3.18
N GLY A 397 -7.58 -21.43 2.29
CA GLY A 397 -6.25 -22.00 2.43
C GLY A 397 -5.77 -22.55 1.12
N ASP A 398 -4.46 -22.60 0.97
CA ASP A 398 -3.76 -23.23 -0.13
C ASP A 398 -2.46 -23.89 0.32
N VAL A 399 -1.98 -24.78 -0.50
CA VAL A 399 -0.73 -25.49 -0.30
C VAL A 399 0.01 -25.62 -1.64
N CYS A 400 1.31 -25.40 -1.63
CA CYS A 400 2.18 -25.68 -2.75
C CYS A 400 2.45 -27.17 -2.84
N VAL A 401 1.94 -27.80 -3.91
CA VAL A 401 2.02 -29.26 -4.14
C VAL A 401 3.20 -29.66 -5.02
N ALA A 402 3.80 -28.70 -5.74
CA ALA A 402 4.97 -28.96 -6.58
C ALA A 402 5.80 -27.70 -6.79
N GLY A 403 7.12 -27.87 -6.91
CA GLY A 403 8.07 -26.81 -7.27
C GLY A 403 8.99 -26.38 -6.13
N TYR A 404 9.63 -25.21 -6.30
CA TYR A 404 10.60 -24.64 -5.35
C TYR A 404 9.97 -24.38 -3.97
N LYS A 405 8.70 -23.97 -3.94
CA LYS A 405 7.95 -23.69 -2.72
C LYS A 405 7.22 -24.91 -2.14
N LEU A 406 7.53 -26.12 -2.58
CA LEU A 406 6.85 -27.36 -2.12
C LEU A 406 6.66 -27.38 -0.60
N GLY A 407 5.42 -27.64 -0.13
CA GLY A 407 5.04 -27.66 1.27
C GLY A 407 4.84 -26.27 1.91
N GLU A 408 4.93 -25.18 1.15
CA GLU A 408 4.42 -23.89 1.59
C GLU A 408 2.91 -23.94 1.68
N PHE A 409 2.35 -23.40 2.75
CA PHE A 409 0.90 -23.36 2.92
C PHE A 409 0.47 -22.09 3.68
N GLN A 410 -0.78 -21.70 3.46
CA GLN A 410 -1.47 -20.70 4.26
C GLN A 410 -2.91 -21.12 4.54
N ILE A 411 -3.39 -20.80 5.74
CA ILE A 411 -4.78 -21.00 6.16
C ILE A 411 -5.21 -19.71 6.84
N ASN A 412 -6.28 -19.09 6.35
CA ASN A 412 -6.83 -17.87 6.92
C ASN A 412 -8.31 -18.08 7.22
N GLY A 413 -8.77 -17.54 8.34
CA GLY A 413 -10.18 -17.52 8.71
C GLY A 413 -10.57 -16.19 9.27
N ASP A 414 -11.74 -15.72 8.91
CA ASP A 414 -12.38 -14.54 9.48
C ASP A 414 -13.85 -14.82 9.76
N VAL A 415 -14.33 -14.25 10.85
CA VAL A 415 -15.74 -14.31 11.23
C VAL A 415 -16.16 -12.96 11.79
N THR A 416 -17.30 -12.44 11.35
CA THR A 416 -17.89 -11.20 11.86
C THR A 416 -19.34 -11.43 12.25
N GLY A 417 -19.67 -11.19 13.52
CA GLY A 417 -21.01 -11.14 14.08
C GLY A 417 -21.54 -9.71 14.12
N TYR A 418 -22.80 -9.53 13.77
CA TYR A 418 -23.52 -8.26 13.80
C TYR A 418 -24.63 -8.32 14.85
N ILE A 419 -24.52 -7.50 15.88
CA ILE A 419 -25.43 -7.48 17.03
C ILE A 419 -26.17 -6.14 17.00
N PRO A 420 -27.50 -6.13 16.79
CA PRO A 420 -28.29 -4.91 16.92
C PRO A 420 -28.32 -4.42 18.36
N VAL A 421 -27.93 -3.16 18.60
CA VAL A 421 -27.95 -2.51 19.91
C VAL A 421 -28.72 -1.21 19.77
N GLY A 422 -29.99 -1.21 20.14
CA GLY A 422 -30.89 -0.06 19.93
C GLY A 422 -31.11 0.22 18.44
N LYS A 423 -30.65 1.39 17.97
CA LYS A 423 -30.73 1.82 16.55
C LYS A 423 -29.45 1.51 15.76
N ASP A 424 -28.38 1.16 16.46
CA ASP A 424 -27.06 0.96 15.88
C ASP A 424 -26.70 -0.54 15.82
N ILE A 425 -25.66 -0.87 15.08
CA ILE A 425 -25.19 -2.24 14.93
C ILE A 425 -23.75 -2.32 15.45
N MET A 426 -23.54 -3.12 16.48
CA MET A 426 -22.23 -3.51 16.95
C MET A 426 -21.72 -4.67 16.10
N SER A 427 -20.46 -4.60 15.68
CA SER A 427 -19.77 -5.72 15.03
C SER A 427 -18.68 -6.28 15.92
N LEU A 428 -18.60 -7.61 15.97
CA LEU A 428 -17.55 -8.37 16.63
C LEU A 428 -16.89 -9.25 15.59
N SER A 429 -15.60 -9.03 15.33
CA SER A 429 -14.83 -9.79 14.35
C SER A 429 -13.69 -10.55 15.01
N ALA A 430 -13.41 -11.76 14.52
CA ALA A 430 -12.23 -12.53 14.87
C ALA A 430 -11.54 -13.00 13.60
N ARG A 431 -10.22 -12.99 13.60
CA ARG A 431 -9.35 -13.40 12.49
C ARG A 431 -8.27 -14.34 12.99
N VAL A 432 -7.95 -15.35 12.20
CA VAL A 432 -6.86 -16.27 12.43
C VAL A 432 -6.11 -16.51 11.14
N SER A 433 -4.80 -16.58 11.22
CA SER A 433 -3.95 -16.95 10.09
C SER A 433 -2.84 -17.88 10.56
N PHE A 434 -2.62 -18.94 9.81
CA PHE A 434 -1.48 -19.82 10.00
C PHE A 434 -0.81 -20.05 8.66
N LYS A 435 0.48 -19.73 8.58
CA LYS A 435 1.23 -19.79 7.33
C LYS A 435 2.66 -20.22 7.54
N ASN A 436 3.17 -20.92 6.55
CA ASN A 436 4.54 -21.36 6.43
C ASN A 436 5.03 -20.91 5.05
N GLU A 437 5.90 -19.90 5.00
CA GLU A 437 6.33 -19.23 3.76
C GLU A 437 7.77 -19.64 3.40
N THR A 438 8.00 -19.99 2.13
CA THR A 438 9.35 -20.22 1.63
C THR A 438 10.08 -18.88 1.50
N PRO A 439 11.31 -18.74 2.05
CA PRO A 439 12.09 -17.53 1.87
C PRO A 439 12.27 -17.18 0.39
N SER A 440 12.16 -15.89 0.08
CA SER A 440 12.40 -15.41 -1.29
C SER A 440 13.77 -15.87 -1.81
N TYR A 441 13.88 -16.13 -3.11
CA TYR A 441 15.16 -16.48 -3.75
C TYR A 441 16.28 -15.52 -3.38
N TYR A 442 16.01 -14.20 -3.36
CA TYR A 442 17.01 -13.20 -2.99
C TYR A 442 17.37 -13.15 -1.49
N LEU A 443 16.58 -13.75 -0.60
CA LEU A 443 17.00 -13.99 0.79
C LEU A 443 17.99 -15.14 0.89
N GLN A 444 17.88 -16.12 -0.02
CA GLN A 444 18.79 -17.25 -0.07
C GLN A 444 20.09 -16.91 -0.83
N HIS A 445 19.97 -16.27 -1.99
CA HIS A 445 21.08 -16.02 -2.89
C HIS A 445 21.08 -14.58 -3.41
N TYR A 446 22.14 -13.84 -3.12
CA TYR A 446 22.28 -12.46 -3.60
C TYR A 446 23.74 -12.11 -3.79
N THR A 447 24.02 -11.36 -4.86
CA THR A 447 25.37 -10.86 -5.16
C THR A 447 25.25 -9.44 -5.71
N SER A 448 25.96 -8.51 -5.08
CA SER A 448 26.07 -7.11 -5.47
C SER A 448 27.49 -6.59 -5.24
N ASN A 449 27.72 -5.31 -5.45
CA ASN A 449 29.04 -4.72 -5.20
C ASN A 449 29.43 -4.70 -3.72
N HIS A 450 28.45 -4.51 -2.83
CA HIS A 450 28.70 -4.36 -1.39
C HIS A 450 28.21 -5.54 -0.56
N PHE A 451 27.33 -6.37 -1.10
CA PHE A 451 26.70 -7.46 -0.35
C PHE A 451 26.67 -8.76 -1.16
N VAL A 452 27.15 -9.82 -0.54
CA VAL A 452 27.13 -11.18 -1.07
C VAL A 452 26.66 -12.13 0.03
N TRP A 453 25.65 -12.93 -0.26
CA TRP A 453 25.24 -14.01 0.65
C TRP A 453 24.70 -15.21 -0.11
N ASN A 454 24.87 -16.38 0.51
CA ASN A 454 24.35 -17.67 0.07
C ASN A 454 23.86 -18.42 1.31
N ASN A 455 22.56 -18.33 1.58
CA ASN A 455 21.94 -18.86 2.79
C ASN A 455 21.12 -20.12 2.48
N ASP A 456 20.88 -20.92 3.50
CA ASP A 456 19.92 -22.05 3.48
C ASP A 456 18.89 -21.85 4.60
N PHE A 457 18.09 -20.77 4.48
CA PHE A 457 17.08 -20.47 5.46
C PHE A 457 15.91 -21.43 5.36
N THR A 458 15.49 -21.90 6.52
CA THR A 458 14.28 -22.71 6.66
C THR A 458 13.04 -21.84 6.60
N LYS A 459 11.89 -22.44 6.29
CA LYS A 459 10.61 -21.75 6.19
C LYS A 459 10.19 -21.16 7.56
N PRO A 460 10.02 -19.84 7.70
CA PRO A 460 9.40 -19.24 8.87
C PRO A 460 7.94 -19.71 9.01
N MET A 461 7.49 -19.93 10.23
CA MET A 461 6.08 -20.22 10.53
C MET A 461 5.48 -19.03 11.27
N ARG A 462 4.28 -18.62 10.87
CA ARG A 462 3.58 -17.49 11.47
C ARG A 462 2.18 -17.93 11.90
N PHE A 463 1.87 -17.69 13.16
CA PHE A 463 0.55 -17.90 13.73
C PHE A 463 0.02 -16.56 14.23
N TYR A 464 -1.06 -16.10 13.62
CA TYR A 464 -1.72 -14.85 13.94
C TYR A 464 -3.14 -15.09 14.45
N VAL A 465 -3.55 -14.34 15.47
CA VAL A 465 -4.93 -14.22 15.92
C VAL A 465 -5.24 -12.76 16.23
N GLY A 466 -6.39 -12.31 15.79
CA GLY A 466 -6.85 -10.93 16.01
C GLY A 466 -8.34 -10.87 16.28
N GLY A 467 -8.74 -9.87 17.06
CA GLY A 467 -10.14 -9.58 17.36
C GLY A 467 -10.44 -8.09 17.26
N GLU A 468 -11.62 -7.75 16.76
CA GLU A 468 -12.08 -6.37 16.63
C GLU A 468 -13.50 -6.23 17.15
N VAL A 469 -13.74 -5.21 17.96
CA VAL A 469 -15.06 -4.74 18.35
C VAL A 469 -15.28 -3.35 17.80
N SER A 470 -16.37 -3.13 17.07
CA SER A 470 -16.73 -1.82 16.51
C SER A 470 -18.20 -1.50 16.80
N TYR A 471 -18.45 -0.33 17.36
CA TYR A 471 -19.80 0.15 17.68
C TYR A 471 -20.00 1.59 17.18
N PRO A 472 -20.18 1.78 15.85
CA PRO A 472 -20.36 3.11 15.28
C PRO A 472 -21.74 3.66 15.61
N THR A 473 -21.81 4.63 16.53
CA THR A 473 -23.01 5.44 16.79
C THR A 473 -22.98 6.72 15.95
N THR A 474 -24.05 7.52 16.02
CA THR A 474 -24.15 8.80 15.28
C THR A 474 -23.01 9.77 15.66
N TRP A 475 -22.63 9.83 16.93
CA TRP A 475 -21.67 10.82 17.44
C TRP A 475 -20.30 10.25 17.74
N VAL A 476 -20.24 8.99 18.15
CA VAL A 476 -19.00 8.33 18.60
C VAL A 476 -18.85 7.01 17.87
N LYS A 477 -17.69 6.76 17.28
CA LYS A 477 -17.40 5.56 16.50
C LYS A 477 -16.22 4.80 17.10
N PRO A 478 -16.40 4.16 18.27
CA PRO A 478 -15.35 3.39 18.90
C PRO A 478 -15.06 2.10 18.13
N ARG A 479 -13.77 1.79 18.02
CA ARG A 479 -13.24 0.54 17.47
C ARG A 479 -12.04 0.13 18.29
N VAL A 480 -12.05 -1.09 18.77
CA VAL A 480 -10.94 -1.67 19.51
C VAL A 480 -10.50 -2.93 18.79
N ASN A 481 -9.21 -3.02 18.48
CA ASN A 481 -8.60 -4.16 17.81
C ASN A 481 -7.44 -4.68 18.65
N ILE A 482 -7.37 -5.99 18.86
CA ILE A 482 -6.27 -6.66 19.56
C ILE A 482 -5.73 -7.74 18.64
N ASP A 483 -4.44 -7.67 18.36
CA ASP A 483 -3.74 -8.58 17.45
C ASP A 483 -2.54 -9.21 18.16
N PHE A 484 -2.36 -10.50 17.97
CA PHE A 484 -1.22 -11.27 18.45
C PHE A 484 -0.65 -12.11 17.31
N GLU A 485 0.67 -12.12 17.20
CA GLU A 485 1.37 -13.01 16.27
C GLU A 485 2.58 -13.65 16.94
N ASN A 486 2.75 -14.94 16.68
CA ASN A 486 3.97 -15.69 16.99
C ASN A 486 4.67 -16.05 15.69
N VAL A 487 5.91 -15.59 15.54
CA VAL A 487 6.76 -15.88 14.38
C VAL A 487 7.88 -16.82 14.81
N THR A 488 7.87 -18.04 14.30
CA THR A 488 8.93 -19.03 14.52
C THR A 488 9.97 -18.90 13.43
N ARG A 489 11.24 -18.83 13.81
CA ARG A 489 12.41 -18.68 12.91
C ARG A 489 12.28 -17.46 11.97
N PRO A 490 12.01 -16.25 12.49
CA PRO A 490 11.95 -15.06 11.66
C PRO A 490 13.29 -14.77 10.98
N ILE A 491 13.19 -14.19 9.77
CA ILE A 491 14.34 -13.68 9.02
C ILE A 491 14.33 -12.14 9.12
N TRP A 492 15.50 -11.58 9.44
CA TRP A 492 15.67 -10.13 9.54
C TRP A 492 17.00 -9.68 8.97
N PHE A 493 17.13 -8.42 8.60
CA PHE A 493 18.41 -7.80 8.25
C PHE A 493 19.04 -7.15 9.47
N SER A 494 20.32 -7.40 9.70
CA SER A 494 21.10 -6.76 10.76
C SER A 494 21.79 -5.50 10.27
N ALA A 495 21.77 -4.44 11.09
CA ALA A 495 22.51 -3.22 10.77
C ALA A 495 24.02 -3.34 11.01
N SER A 496 24.48 -4.37 11.74
CA SER A 496 25.89 -4.58 12.01
C SER A 496 26.69 -4.99 10.78
N ASP A 497 26.07 -5.73 9.86
CA ASP A 497 26.71 -6.26 8.65
C ASP A 497 25.89 -6.05 7.36
N GLY A 498 24.65 -5.58 7.47
CA GLY A 498 23.73 -5.42 6.34
C GLY A 498 23.19 -6.72 5.75
N LEU A 499 23.44 -7.87 6.38
CA LEU A 499 23.09 -9.19 5.88
C LEU A 499 21.78 -9.71 6.46
N PRO A 500 21.09 -10.63 5.77
CA PRO A 500 19.93 -11.34 6.31
C PRO A 500 20.37 -12.47 7.25
N HIS A 501 19.69 -12.58 8.39
CA HIS A 501 19.88 -13.61 9.39
C HIS A 501 18.58 -14.30 9.72
N GLN A 502 18.64 -15.54 10.22
CA GLN A 502 17.47 -16.26 10.72
C GLN A 502 17.66 -16.62 12.19
N LEU A 503 16.66 -16.31 13.03
CA LEU A 503 16.65 -16.66 14.44
C LEU A 503 16.26 -18.15 14.61
N ASP A 504 17.00 -18.88 15.41
CA ASP A 504 16.54 -20.18 15.91
C ASP A 504 15.74 -19.98 17.19
N GLY A 505 14.46 -19.62 17.01
CA GLY A 505 13.56 -19.28 18.12
C GLY A 505 12.28 -18.60 17.64
N ASN A 506 11.57 -18.01 18.58
CA ASN A 506 10.28 -17.36 18.34
C ASN A 506 10.33 -15.89 18.72
N VAL A 507 9.58 -15.08 17.97
CA VAL A 507 9.28 -13.70 18.34
C VAL A 507 7.77 -13.54 18.43
N GLN A 508 7.31 -12.99 19.57
CA GLN A 508 5.90 -12.73 19.84
C GLN A 508 5.64 -11.24 19.75
N ILE A 509 4.60 -10.88 19.05
CA ILE A 509 4.19 -9.49 18.89
C ILE A 509 2.72 -9.37 19.32
N LEU A 510 2.46 -8.39 20.20
CA LEU A 510 1.13 -8.01 20.64
C LEU A 510 0.86 -6.57 20.22
N SER A 511 -0.34 -6.29 19.72
CA SER A 511 -0.81 -4.93 19.45
C SER A 511 -2.24 -4.76 19.98
N ALA A 512 -2.49 -3.62 20.59
CA ALA A 512 -3.84 -3.16 20.94
C ALA A 512 -4.05 -1.78 20.32
N ASN A 513 -5.03 -1.68 19.43
CA ASN A 513 -5.37 -0.45 18.72
C ASN A 513 -6.75 0.03 19.15
N VAL A 514 -6.80 1.25 19.69
CA VAL A 514 -8.05 1.92 20.06
C VAL A 514 -8.25 3.11 19.13
N ARG A 515 -9.27 3.03 18.31
CA ARG A 515 -9.74 4.13 17.47
C ARG A 515 -11.08 4.63 17.99
N CYS A 516 -11.20 5.93 18.18
CA CYS A 516 -12.45 6.55 18.66
C CYS A 516 -12.65 7.89 17.97
N ASP A 517 -13.46 7.89 16.90
CA ASP A 517 -13.78 9.10 16.16
C ASP A 517 -15.06 9.73 16.77
N ILE A 518 -14.98 11.01 17.11
CA ILE A 518 -16.09 11.81 17.65
C ILE A 518 -16.51 12.78 16.55
N THR A 519 -17.74 12.67 16.10
CA THR A 519 -18.30 13.49 15.02
C THR A 519 -19.42 14.35 15.57
N THR A 520 -19.22 15.67 15.64
CA THR A 520 -20.26 16.64 15.99
C THR A 520 -20.58 17.52 14.76
N PRO A 521 -21.63 18.34 14.81
CA PRO A 521 -21.97 19.20 13.67
C PRO A 521 -20.86 20.17 13.24
N TRP A 522 -19.94 20.54 14.14
CA TRP A 522 -18.94 21.57 13.85
C TRP A 522 -17.51 21.16 14.21
N ILE A 523 -17.30 20.44 15.31
CA ILE A 523 -15.99 20.03 15.79
C ILE A 523 -15.92 18.52 15.76
N ASN A 524 -14.90 17.99 15.10
CA ASN A 524 -14.67 16.56 14.97
C ASN A 524 -13.29 16.21 15.49
N LEU A 525 -13.17 15.04 16.10
CA LEU A 525 -11.94 14.54 16.65
C LEU A 525 -11.77 13.09 16.21
N GLU A 526 -10.72 12.82 15.45
CA GLU A 526 -10.30 11.47 15.08
C GLU A 526 -9.14 11.06 15.97
N ASN A 527 -9.27 9.92 16.64
CA ASN A 527 -8.24 9.41 17.54
C ASN A 527 -7.84 8.01 17.15
N ASN A 528 -6.55 7.77 17.14
CA ASN A 528 -5.99 6.44 16.95
C ASN A 528 -4.79 6.26 17.89
N VAL A 529 -4.89 5.33 18.83
CA VAL A 529 -3.88 5.01 19.83
C VAL A 529 -3.52 3.55 19.67
N VAL A 530 -2.25 3.27 19.41
CA VAL A 530 -1.75 1.91 19.24
C VAL A 530 -0.69 1.61 20.28
N TYR A 531 -0.95 0.61 21.10
CA TYR A 531 0.03 0.00 22.00
C TYR A 531 0.63 -1.22 21.31
N GLN A 532 1.94 -1.41 21.37
CA GLN A 532 2.63 -2.57 20.81
C GLN A 532 3.72 -3.08 21.75
N HIS A 533 3.89 -4.38 21.74
CA HIS A 533 4.99 -5.06 22.43
C HIS A 533 5.58 -6.15 21.53
N SER A 534 6.90 -6.20 21.44
CA SER A 534 7.65 -7.28 20.78
C SER A 534 8.58 -7.93 21.79
N SER A 535 8.64 -9.26 21.79
CA SER A 535 9.52 -10.01 22.68
C SER A 535 11.01 -9.94 22.29
N SER A 536 11.34 -9.32 21.13
CA SER A 536 12.71 -9.22 20.63
C SER A 536 12.95 -7.91 19.88
N SER A 537 14.15 -7.37 20.00
CA SER A 537 14.61 -6.17 19.28
C SER A 537 14.80 -6.39 17.78
N ILE A 538 14.90 -7.63 17.30
CA ILE A 538 15.00 -7.93 15.86
C ILE A 538 13.72 -7.51 15.10
N ILE A 539 12.57 -7.49 15.79
CA ILE A 539 11.32 -6.91 15.30
C ILE A 539 10.96 -5.75 16.22
N ALA A 540 11.72 -4.67 16.13
CA ALA A 540 11.51 -3.50 16.97
C ALA A 540 10.24 -2.72 16.57
N VAL A 541 9.49 -2.29 17.59
CA VAL A 541 8.28 -1.46 17.45
C VAL A 541 8.23 -0.44 18.59
N PRO A 542 7.69 0.77 18.38
CA PRO A 542 7.43 1.70 19.47
C PRO A 542 6.31 1.16 20.37
N THR A 543 6.45 1.35 21.68
CA THR A 543 5.45 0.87 22.65
C THR A 543 4.10 1.56 22.45
N VAL A 544 4.09 2.87 22.19
CA VAL A 544 2.88 3.65 21.94
C VAL A 544 3.06 4.50 20.71
N THR A 545 2.04 4.50 19.87
CA THR A 545 1.93 5.39 18.70
C THR A 545 0.58 6.10 18.74
N LEU A 546 0.59 7.40 18.54
CA LEU A 546 -0.59 8.26 18.63
C LEU A 546 -0.82 8.99 17.30
N TYR A 547 -2.08 9.08 16.91
CA TYR A 547 -2.57 10.00 15.90
C TYR A 547 -3.85 10.66 16.39
N HIS A 548 -3.88 11.98 16.41
CA HIS A 548 -5.05 12.78 16.77
C HIS A 548 -5.26 13.83 15.68
N ASN A 549 -6.49 14.00 15.25
CA ASN A 549 -6.88 15.01 14.28
C ASN A 549 -8.11 15.76 14.80
N LEU A 550 -7.92 17.00 15.20
CA LEU A 550 -8.98 17.89 15.69
C LEU A 550 -9.30 18.91 14.61
N TYR A 551 -10.56 18.96 14.16
CA TYR A 551 -10.93 19.90 13.11
C TYR A 551 -12.35 20.45 13.25
N TYR A 552 -12.50 21.69 12.83
CA TYR A 552 -13.78 22.30 12.52
C TYR A 552 -14.24 21.82 11.14
N HIS A 553 -15.52 21.49 11.00
CA HIS A 553 -16.17 21.25 9.71
C HIS A 553 -17.52 21.93 9.69
N GLY A 554 -17.77 22.74 8.64
CA GLY A 554 -19.03 23.45 8.48
C GLY A 554 -19.26 23.93 7.07
N THR A 555 -20.53 24.23 6.75
CA THR A 555 -20.91 24.78 5.44
C THR A 555 -21.12 26.28 5.54
N TRP A 556 -20.28 27.05 4.82
CA TRP A 556 -20.40 28.48 4.74
C TRP A 556 -21.21 28.90 3.50
N PHE A 557 -22.06 29.89 3.66
CA PHE A 557 -22.86 30.44 2.55
C PHE A 557 -23.66 29.38 1.77
N LYS A 558 -23.96 28.21 2.34
CA LYS A 558 -24.64 27.06 1.72
C LYS A 558 -23.92 26.45 0.49
N ALA A 559 -22.73 26.93 0.14
CA ALA A 559 -22.02 26.60 -1.09
C ALA A 559 -20.58 26.10 -0.85
N LEU A 560 -19.98 26.47 0.27
CA LEU A 560 -18.57 26.22 0.59
C LEU A 560 -18.49 25.35 1.86
N ASP A 561 -18.03 24.11 1.73
CA ASP A 561 -17.68 23.30 2.88
C ASP A 561 -16.25 23.64 3.30
N ALA A 562 -16.11 24.02 4.56
CA ALA A 562 -14.83 24.40 5.15
C ALA A 562 -14.41 23.36 6.20
N GLN A 563 -13.17 22.93 6.12
CA GLN A 563 -12.50 22.12 7.13
C GLN A 563 -11.20 22.82 7.54
N ILE A 564 -11.01 23.06 8.84
CA ILE A 564 -9.79 23.69 9.38
C ILE A 564 -9.39 22.88 10.59
N GLY A 565 -8.15 22.41 10.63
CA GLY A 565 -7.75 21.48 11.68
C GLY A 565 -6.27 21.43 11.96
N VAL A 566 -5.97 20.66 13.00
CA VAL A 566 -4.62 20.36 13.48
C VAL A 566 -4.51 18.85 13.68
N ASP A 567 -3.48 18.23 13.14
CA ASP A 567 -3.15 16.84 13.45
C ASP A 567 -1.85 16.74 14.25
N LEU A 568 -1.83 15.74 15.13
CA LEU A 568 -0.71 15.36 15.97
C LEU A 568 -0.32 13.92 15.69
N ARG A 569 0.97 13.70 15.45
CA ARG A 569 1.58 12.38 15.34
C ARG A 569 2.70 12.24 16.35
N TYR A 570 2.73 11.10 17.04
CA TYR A 570 3.73 10.85 18.08
C TYR A 570 4.00 9.34 18.19
N PHE A 571 5.23 8.98 18.53
CA PHE A 571 5.61 7.63 18.93
C PHE A 571 6.67 7.66 20.01
N THR A 572 6.61 6.66 20.91
CA THR A 572 7.58 6.49 21.99
C THR A 572 8.93 6.00 21.46
N GLN A 573 9.98 6.28 22.20
CA GLN A 573 11.33 5.84 21.86
C GLN A 573 11.41 4.33 21.68
N TYR A 574 12.09 3.91 20.61
CA TYR A 574 12.38 2.52 20.30
C TYR A 574 13.64 2.41 19.45
N TYR A 575 14.21 1.22 19.32
CA TYR A 575 15.29 0.94 18.41
C TYR A 575 14.77 0.91 16.96
N SER A 576 14.81 2.08 16.31
CA SER A 576 14.30 2.19 14.94
C SER A 576 15.23 1.50 13.95
N PRO A 577 14.71 0.76 12.97
CA PRO A 577 15.55 0.20 11.92
C PRO A 577 16.24 1.30 11.12
N ILE A 578 17.37 0.96 10.50
CA ILE A 578 18.12 1.81 9.58
C ILE A 578 17.90 1.30 8.16
N LEU A 579 17.66 2.19 7.21
CA LEU A 579 17.59 1.84 5.79
C LEU A 579 19.01 1.57 5.25
N ASN A 580 19.21 0.40 4.65
CA ASN A 580 20.43 0.12 3.88
C ASN A 580 20.15 0.51 2.41
N PRO A 581 20.80 1.56 1.87
CA PRO A 581 20.53 2.06 0.53
C PRO A 581 20.85 1.05 -0.58
N ALA A 582 21.93 0.29 -0.46
CA ALA A 582 22.36 -0.66 -1.49
C ALA A 582 21.40 -1.84 -1.64
N THR A 583 20.82 -2.34 -0.55
CA THR A 583 19.84 -3.43 -0.59
C THR A 583 18.39 -2.95 -0.58
N GLY A 584 18.14 -1.68 -0.16
CA GLY A 584 16.80 -1.13 0.04
C GLY A 584 16.06 -1.78 1.22
N GLN A 585 16.76 -2.47 2.13
CA GLN A 585 16.16 -3.17 3.26
C GLN A 585 16.30 -2.36 4.55
N PHE A 586 15.31 -2.48 5.42
CA PHE A 586 15.35 -1.94 6.76
C PHE A 586 16.07 -2.93 7.68
N CYS A 587 17.21 -2.53 8.20
CA CYS A 587 18.09 -3.33 9.06
C CYS A 587 17.82 -3.03 10.52
N SER A 588 17.58 -4.07 11.32
CA SER A 588 17.35 -3.93 12.77
C SER A 588 18.67 -3.62 13.49
N GLN A 589 18.60 -2.76 14.49
CA GLN A 589 19.72 -2.33 15.33
C GLN A 589 19.27 -2.17 16.80
N ASP A 590 20.22 -2.15 17.74
CA ASP A 590 20.01 -2.05 19.17
C ASP A 590 20.86 -0.96 19.84
N GLN A 591 21.46 -0.08 19.03
CA GLN A 591 22.39 0.94 19.51
C GLN A 591 21.70 2.29 19.77
N VAL A 592 20.82 2.73 18.86
CA VAL A 592 20.24 4.06 18.86
C VAL A 592 18.73 3.98 18.99
N LYS A 593 18.17 4.65 20.00
CA LYS A 593 16.72 4.86 20.12
C LYS A 593 16.35 6.23 19.60
N ILE A 594 15.27 6.29 18.82
CA ILE A 594 14.65 7.54 18.39
C ILE A 594 13.16 7.56 18.77
N GLY A 595 12.60 8.74 18.86
CA GLY A 595 11.18 8.97 19.18
C GLY A 595 11.01 10.02 20.29
N ASN A 596 9.83 10.06 20.92
CA ASN A 596 9.44 11.07 21.90
C ASN A 596 9.45 12.51 21.35
N TYR A 597 9.24 12.63 20.02
CA TYR A 597 9.12 13.92 19.37
C TYR A 597 7.74 14.02 18.70
N PRO A 598 6.89 14.99 19.09
CA PRO A 598 5.59 15.18 18.46
C PRO A 598 5.75 15.92 17.14
N ILE A 599 4.95 15.56 16.14
CA ILE A 599 4.79 16.31 14.89
C ILE A 599 3.40 16.90 14.88
N LEU A 600 3.33 18.22 14.80
CA LEU A 600 2.10 18.99 14.67
C LEU A 600 1.99 19.54 13.27
N ASN A 601 0.85 19.33 12.63
CA ASN A 601 0.53 19.89 11.33
C ASN A 601 -0.75 20.72 11.44
N VAL A 602 -0.83 21.80 10.66
CA VAL A 602 -2.01 22.66 10.56
C VAL A 602 -2.50 22.64 9.13
N TYR A 603 -3.81 22.55 8.91
CA TYR A 603 -4.35 22.48 7.57
C TYR A 603 -5.70 23.19 7.43
N MET A 604 -6.01 23.57 6.20
CA MET A 604 -7.30 24.07 5.79
C MET A 604 -7.71 23.48 4.45
N ASN A 605 -9.00 23.30 4.28
CA ASN A 605 -9.58 22.68 3.12
C ASN A 605 -10.96 23.27 2.84
N PHE A 606 -11.21 23.68 1.59
CA PHE A 606 -12.42 24.36 1.14
C PHE A 606 -12.98 23.67 -0.09
N PHE A 607 -14.16 23.10 0.01
CA PHE A 607 -14.84 22.43 -1.08
C PHE A 607 -16.01 23.26 -1.61
N VAL A 608 -15.91 23.69 -2.87
CA VAL A 608 -16.95 24.42 -3.58
C VAL A 608 -17.93 23.45 -4.22
N ARG A 609 -19.10 23.24 -3.57
CA ARG A 609 -20.05 22.17 -3.90
C ARG A 609 -20.52 22.15 -5.35
N TYR A 610 -20.87 23.31 -5.92
CA TYR A 610 -21.42 23.37 -7.29
C TYR A 610 -20.37 23.22 -8.39
N LEU A 611 -19.10 23.46 -8.08
CA LEU A 611 -17.97 23.24 -8.99
C LEU A 611 -17.31 21.87 -8.77
N HIS A 612 -17.61 21.16 -7.68
CA HIS A 612 -16.88 19.97 -7.23
C HIS A 612 -15.37 20.20 -7.12
N LEU A 613 -15.00 21.42 -6.75
CA LEU A 613 -13.61 21.88 -6.68
C LEU A 613 -13.21 22.07 -5.24
N ASN A 614 -12.06 21.51 -4.90
CA ASN A 614 -11.46 21.57 -3.59
C ASN A 614 -10.16 22.37 -3.64
N PHE A 615 -10.00 23.33 -2.73
CA PHE A 615 -8.75 24.03 -2.46
C PHE A 615 -8.26 23.68 -1.09
N PHE A 616 -6.98 23.40 -0.94
CA PHE A 616 -6.43 23.07 0.35
C PHE A 616 -5.03 23.63 0.55
N ALA A 617 -4.69 23.82 1.82
CA ALA A 617 -3.35 24.17 2.26
C ALA A 617 -2.99 23.36 3.51
N HIS A 618 -1.72 23.03 3.63
CA HIS A 618 -1.18 22.20 4.70
C HIS A 618 0.20 22.73 5.11
N TYR A 619 0.35 23.01 6.38
CA TYR A 619 1.63 23.41 6.98
C TYR A 619 2.10 22.28 7.87
N THR A 620 3.08 21.52 7.39
CA THR A 620 3.61 20.34 8.09
C THR A 620 4.75 20.74 9.04
N HIS A 621 4.88 19.97 10.13
CA HIS A 621 5.93 20.14 11.13
C HIS A 621 5.91 21.56 11.75
N PHE A 622 4.72 22.13 11.96
CA PHE A 622 4.53 23.48 12.51
C PHE A 622 5.29 23.73 13.81
N ASN A 623 5.42 22.72 14.66
CA ASN A 623 6.17 22.85 15.91
C ASN A 623 7.69 23.00 15.72
N HIS A 624 8.24 22.79 14.53
CA HIS A 624 9.64 23.07 14.23
C HIS A 624 9.98 24.54 14.48
N LEU A 625 9.05 25.48 14.28
CA LEU A 625 9.24 26.91 14.52
C LEU A 625 9.71 27.26 15.94
N PHE A 626 9.38 26.43 16.94
CA PHE A 626 9.71 26.65 18.35
C PHE A 626 10.44 25.48 19.02
N MET A 627 10.79 24.43 18.26
CA MET A 627 11.52 23.25 18.73
C MET A 627 12.78 22.94 17.90
N ARG A 628 13.39 23.95 17.28
CA ARG A 628 14.53 23.81 16.36
C ARG A 628 15.75 23.12 16.95
N GLU A 629 16.03 23.34 18.23
CA GLU A 629 17.21 22.78 18.89
C GLU A 629 17.06 21.31 19.34
N ASN A 630 15.89 20.69 19.08
CA ASN A 630 15.63 19.34 19.53
C ASN A 630 16.12 18.31 18.49
N THR A 631 17.25 17.70 18.74
CA THR A 631 17.84 16.65 17.88
C THR A 631 17.10 15.31 17.90
N ASN A 632 16.06 15.15 18.75
CA ASN A 632 15.18 13.99 18.71
C ASN A 632 14.21 14.00 17.52
N CYS A 633 14.20 15.07 16.71
CA CYS A 633 13.38 15.16 15.51
C CYS A 633 13.90 14.24 14.39
N GLN A 634 13.92 12.93 14.66
CA GLN A 634 14.40 11.92 13.72
C GLN A 634 13.31 10.96 13.29
N ILE A 635 13.27 10.67 11.98
CA ILE A 635 12.41 9.64 11.37
C ILE A 635 13.06 8.26 11.48
N MET A 636 14.36 8.21 11.26
CA MET A 636 15.25 7.05 11.45
C MET A 636 16.57 7.55 12.02
N PRO A 637 17.41 6.70 12.59
CA PRO A 637 18.76 7.11 13.01
C PRO A 637 19.49 7.87 11.90
N ASN A 638 19.95 9.08 12.19
CA ASN A 638 20.59 10.04 11.28
C ASN A 638 19.72 10.62 10.14
N TYR A 639 18.43 10.31 10.11
CA TYR A 639 17.48 10.90 9.17
C TYR A 639 16.51 11.81 9.92
N PRO A 640 16.78 13.13 9.97
CA PRO A 640 15.88 14.06 10.62
C PRO A 640 14.59 14.25 9.83
N TYR A 641 13.55 14.73 10.53
CA TYR A 641 12.35 15.25 9.85
C TYR A 641 12.72 16.47 9.02
N ASN A 642 12.02 16.65 7.90
CA ASN A 642 12.11 17.90 7.16
C ASN A 642 11.73 19.07 8.08
N PRO A 643 12.32 20.25 7.88
CA PRO A 643 11.82 21.48 8.48
C PRO A 643 10.33 21.69 8.16
N ASP A 644 9.77 22.76 8.70
CA ASP A 644 8.40 23.13 8.37
C ASP A 644 8.20 23.40 6.88
N VAL A 645 7.14 22.80 6.30
CA VAL A 645 6.83 22.91 4.87
C VAL A 645 5.40 23.36 4.67
N PHE A 646 5.21 24.40 3.89
CA PHE A 646 3.90 24.81 3.41
C PHE A 646 3.58 24.15 2.06
N ARG A 647 2.44 23.46 1.99
CA ARG A 647 1.90 22.86 0.77
C ARG A 647 0.52 23.39 0.48
N ALA A 648 0.23 23.67 -0.79
CA ALA A 648 -1.12 24.02 -1.22
C ALA A 648 -1.47 23.26 -2.50
N GLY A 649 -2.76 23.06 -2.71
CA GLY A 649 -3.22 22.33 -3.89
C GLY A 649 -4.70 22.50 -4.17
N LEU A 650 -5.09 21.88 -5.27
CA LEU A 650 -6.47 21.81 -5.71
C LEU A 650 -6.81 20.37 -6.17
N SER A 651 -8.08 19.99 -6.02
CA SER A 651 -8.61 18.74 -6.57
C SER A 651 -9.97 19.02 -7.18
N TRP A 652 -10.15 18.62 -8.43
CA TRP A 652 -11.35 18.87 -9.19
C TRP A 652 -11.97 17.56 -9.68
N TYR A 653 -13.23 17.36 -9.30
CA TYR A 653 -14.03 16.23 -9.74
C TYR A 653 -14.98 16.66 -10.84
N PHE A 654 -14.88 15.99 -12.00
CA PHE A 654 -15.77 16.19 -13.13
C PHE A 654 -16.74 15.01 -13.23
N TYR A 655 -17.98 15.26 -12.87
CA TYR A 655 -19.13 14.41 -13.15
C TYR A 655 -20.37 15.29 -13.23
N ARG A 656 -21.28 14.96 -14.08
CA ARG A 656 -22.54 15.71 -14.24
C ARG A 656 -23.71 14.94 -13.64
#